data_714dff6f18bae7497008da859897ac49
#
_entry.id   714dff6f18bae7497008da859897ac49
#
_cell.length_a   1.000
_cell.length_b   1.000
_cell.length_c   1.000
_cell.angle_alpha   90.00
_cell.angle_beta   90.00
_cell.angle_gamma   90.00
#
_symmetry.space_group_name_H-M   'P 1'
#
loop_
_entity.id
_entity.type
_entity.pdbx_description
1 polymer ?
#
loop_
_entity_poly.entity_id
_entity_poly.type
_entity_poly.pdbx_seq_one_letter_code
_entity_poly.pdbx_strand_id
1 'polypeptide(L)'
;ATEALALSLNEKAKVDLPYMAQLTGKTEEKITEELVGVIFKNPLTDQWESGDEYLSGNVRDKLNTARTFAENHPEFTPNVRALEAVQPRDLEASEIEVRVGATWIEPSDYQDFMVELLHTPRYLAQKEIQVKFSEVNGEWRITGKNADSPRNAFAYATYGTERANAYRILEDTLNLKDVRIYDKVVNDNGDEVRVLNKKETMLASQKQDALKAAFQDWIFKDQQRRERLVSVYNERFNSIRPREYDGSHLTFPGMNPEIELRPHQKNAVAHQLYGDNVLLAHVVGAGKTYEMVAAAMESKRLGLSQKNLFVVPNHLTEQWGAEFLQLYPGANILVATKKDFEPANRKKFCARIAMGNYDAVIIGHSQFERIPISDEKQEAMLQRQIDDLEMAIQSARYEQDGGRYTVKQIEKTRKTLQTRLEKLNQKEKKDQVVTFEELGVDHLYVDEAHSYKNAFLYTKMRNVAGIAQNEAQKSADMFNKCQYLDEITGGKGITFATGTPISNSMTELYVMQRYLQNSKLQNMGLGLFDSWASTFGEVVTSIELAPEGTGYRAKSRFARFYNIPELMNMFKEIADIKTSDQLKLPVPEAEYETVVLKPTEQQKEIVESLGERAEVVRSGGVDASVDNMLKITNDGRKLALDQRLVNELLPDNPESKIAVCAEKSYEIWKD
;
A
#
# COMPACT_ATOMS: atom_id res chain seq x y z
N ALA A 1 -31.49 -16.49 -23.18
CA ALA A 1 -31.15 -16.01 -21.83
C ALA A 1 -29.79 -15.30 -21.79
N THR A 2 -28.78 -15.82 -22.48
CA THR A 2 -27.40 -15.24 -22.47
C THR A 2 -27.34 -13.79 -22.97
N GLU A 3 -28.03 -13.45 -24.08
CA GLU A 3 -28.10 -12.08 -24.56
C GLU A 3 -28.84 -11.16 -23.59
N ALA A 4 -29.89 -11.66 -22.93
CA ALA A 4 -30.61 -10.90 -21.91
C ALA A 4 -29.74 -10.66 -20.66
N LEU A 5 -28.86 -11.59 -20.32
CA LEU A 5 -27.88 -11.42 -19.26
C LEU A 5 -26.88 -10.31 -19.61
N ALA A 6 -26.35 -10.31 -20.83
CA ALA A 6 -25.44 -9.25 -21.30
C ALA A 6 -26.12 -7.87 -21.26
N LEU A 7 -27.39 -7.78 -21.70
CA LEU A 7 -28.18 -6.55 -21.60
C LEU A 7 -28.46 -6.14 -20.16
N SER A 8 -28.75 -7.10 -19.28
CA SER A 8 -28.96 -6.83 -17.85
C SER A 8 -27.70 -6.24 -17.20
N LEU A 9 -26.52 -6.80 -17.48
CA LEU A 9 -25.26 -6.27 -16.99
C LEU A 9 -24.97 -4.87 -17.56
N ASN A 10 -25.25 -4.65 -18.85
CA ASN A 10 -25.03 -3.35 -19.49
C ASN A 10 -26.00 -2.24 -19.03
N GLU A 11 -27.24 -2.58 -18.68
CA GLU A 11 -28.29 -1.58 -18.37
C GLU A 11 -28.64 -1.49 -16.89
N LYS A 12 -28.28 -2.50 -16.09
CA LYS A 12 -28.60 -2.59 -14.64
C LYS A 12 -27.38 -2.81 -13.77
N ALA A 13 -26.22 -3.07 -14.36
CA ALA A 13 -24.98 -3.44 -13.66
C ALA A 13 -25.12 -4.67 -12.73
N LYS A 14 -26.10 -5.50 -12.93
CA LYS A 14 -26.37 -6.71 -12.13
C LYS A 14 -27.20 -7.74 -12.91
N VAL A 15 -27.27 -8.94 -12.40
CA VAL A 15 -28.20 -9.95 -12.86
C VAL A 15 -29.60 -9.60 -12.36
N ASP A 16 -30.44 -9.05 -13.21
CA ASP A 16 -31.82 -8.62 -12.89
C ASP A 16 -32.83 -9.53 -13.61
N LEU A 17 -33.25 -10.59 -12.92
CA LEU A 17 -34.15 -11.60 -13.50
C LEU A 17 -35.49 -11.02 -14.00
N PRO A 18 -36.19 -10.12 -13.24
CA PRO A 18 -37.40 -9.46 -13.74
C PRO A 18 -37.16 -8.71 -15.06
N TYR A 19 -36.06 -7.98 -15.17
CA TYR A 19 -35.69 -7.29 -16.41
C TYR A 19 -35.42 -8.27 -17.55
N MET A 20 -34.69 -9.34 -17.30
CA MET A 20 -34.41 -10.39 -18.27
C MET A 20 -35.68 -11.11 -18.72
N ALA A 21 -36.64 -11.32 -17.81
CA ALA A 21 -37.94 -11.88 -18.13
C ALA A 21 -38.74 -10.99 -19.08
N GLN A 22 -38.73 -9.67 -18.86
CA GLN A 22 -39.35 -8.70 -19.78
C GLN A 22 -38.72 -8.72 -21.17
N LEU A 23 -37.40 -8.82 -21.28
CA LEU A 23 -36.70 -8.86 -22.57
C LEU A 23 -36.94 -10.14 -23.36
N THR A 24 -37.06 -11.27 -22.66
CA THR A 24 -37.15 -12.59 -23.32
C THR A 24 -38.55 -13.12 -23.45
N GLY A 25 -39.52 -12.58 -22.69
CA GLY A 25 -40.86 -13.14 -22.58
C GLY A 25 -40.91 -14.50 -21.84
N LYS A 26 -39.83 -14.90 -21.18
CA LYS A 26 -39.73 -16.14 -20.39
C LYS A 26 -39.99 -15.87 -18.92
N THR A 27 -40.37 -16.94 -18.17
CA THR A 27 -40.44 -16.84 -16.71
C THR A 27 -39.00 -16.82 -16.09
N GLU A 28 -38.87 -16.29 -14.89
CA GLU A 28 -37.60 -16.24 -14.16
C GLU A 28 -37.03 -17.63 -13.93
N GLU A 29 -37.88 -18.63 -13.60
CA GLU A 29 -37.50 -20.00 -13.40
C GLU A 29 -36.84 -20.59 -14.66
N LYS A 30 -37.44 -20.32 -15.84
CA LYS A 30 -36.91 -20.81 -17.11
C LYS A 30 -35.58 -20.14 -17.46
N ILE A 31 -35.40 -18.87 -17.12
CA ILE A 31 -34.14 -18.15 -17.31
C ILE A 31 -33.06 -18.74 -16.41
N THR A 32 -33.36 -19.01 -15.16
CA THR A 32 -32.39 -19.60 -14.21
C THR A 32 -32.02 -21.03 -14.61
N GLU A 33 -32.98 -21.83 -15.14
CA GLU A 33 -32.70 -23.16 -15.68
C GLU A 33 -31.75 -23.10 -16.90
N GLU A 34 -31.96 -22.15 -17.82
CA GLU A 34 -31.12 -21.98 -19.02
C GLU A 34 -29.70 -21.45 -18.67
N LEU A 35 -29.56 -20.75 -17.55
CA LEU A 35 -28.32 -20.13 -17.11
C LEU A 35 -27.65 -20.88 -15.92
N VAL A 36 -28.05 -22.12 -15.66
CA VAL A 36 -27.38 -22.96 -14.64
C VAL A 36 -25.89 -23.04 -14.94
N GLY A 37 -25.05 -22.68 -13.95
CA GLY A 37 -23.59 -22.64 -14.08
C GLY A 37 -23.05 -21.36 -14.71
N VAL A 38 -23.92 -20.44 -15.16
CA VAL A 38 -23.54 -19.10 -15.66
C VAL A 38 -23.87 -18.02 -14.63
N ILE A 39 -25.01 -18.17 -13.93
CA ILE A 39 -25.38 -17.31 -12.81
C ILE A 39 -25.60 -18.17 -11.56
N PHE A 40 -25.36 -17.56 -10.40
CA PHE A 40 -25.47 -18.21 -9.10
C PHE A 40 -26.26 -17.34 -8.13
N LYS A 41 -27.12 -17.94 -7.33
CA LYS A 41 -27.79 -17.23 -6.24
C LYS A 41 -26.86 -17.22 -5.04
N ASN A 42 -26.50 -16.06 -4.53
CA ASN A 42 -25.66 -15.93 -3.34
C ASN A 42 -26.52 -16.22 -2.10
N PRO A 43 -26.18 -17.23 -1.29
CA PRO A 43 -27.00 -17.63 -0.14
C PRO A 43 -27.03 -16.59 1.00
N LEU A 44 -26.03 -15.68 1.06
CA LEU A 44 -25.97 -14.64 2.11
C LEU A 44 -26.78 -13.39 1.76
N THR A 45 -26.79 -13.00 0.48
CA THR A 45 -27.41 -11.75 0.02
C THR A 45 -28.77 -11.98 -0.65
N ASP A 46 -29.08 -13.22 -0.99
CA ASP A 46 -30.25 -13.64 -1.78
C ASP A 46 -30.28 -13.03 -3.21
N GLN A 47 -29.16 -12.44 -3.65
CA GLN A 47 -28.99 -11.84 -4.97
C GLN A 47 -28.42 -12.85 -5.97
N TRP A 48 -28.77 -12.66 -7.26
CA TRP A 48 -28.16 -13.40 -8.35
C TRP A 48 -26.90 -12.70 -8.82
N GLU A 49 -25.80 -13.44 -8.90
CA GLU A 49 -24.48 -12.99 -9.33
C GLU A 49 -24.07 -13.73 -10.61
N SER A 50 -23.29 -13.08 -11.46
CA SER A 50 -22.65 -13.75 -12.60
C SER A 50 -21.59 -14.76 -12.12
N GLY A 51 -21.25 -15.73 -12.98
CA GLY A 51 -20.27 -16.76 -12.60
C GLY A 51 -18.89 -16.19 -12.29
N ASP A 52 -18.45 -15.16 -13.01
CA ASP A 52 -17.18 -14.45 -12.75
C ASP A 52 -17.18 -13.72 -11.41
N GLU A 53 -18.33 -13.22 -10.96
CA GLU A 53 -18.50 -12.58 -9.66
C GLU A 53 -18.58 -13.61 -8.52
N TYR A 54 -19.47 -14.60 -8.65
CA TYR A 54 -19.70 -15.57 -7.60
C TYR A 54 -18.49 -16.48 -7.37
N LEU A 55 -17.82 -16.92 -8.44
CA LEU A 55 -16.69 -17.85 -8.39
C LEU A 55 -15.32 -17.15 -8.25
N SER A 56 -15.29 -15.95 -7.69
CA SER A 56 -14.08 -15.15 -7.41
C SER A 56 -14.07 -14.61 -5.99
N GLY A 57 -13.01 -13.89 -5.60
CA GLY A 57 -12.79 -13.45 -4.22
C GLY A 57 -12.37 -14.60 -3.33
N ASN A 58 -12.77 -14.60 -2.06
CA ASN A 58 -12.48 -15.70 -1.13
C ASN A 58 -13.36 -16.92 -1.42
N VAL A 59 -12.92 -17.75 -2.36
CA VAL A 59 -13.67 -18.93 -2.81
C VAL A 59 -13.74 -20.06 -1.77
N ARG A 60 -12.82 -20.09 -0.77
CA ARG A 60 -12.88 -21.06 0.33
C ARG A 60 -14.04 -20.77 1.27
N ASP A 61 -14.17 -19.51 1.69
CA ASP A 61 -15.28 -19.08 2.56
C ASP A 61 -16.63 -19.22 1.84
N LYS A 62 -16.66 -18.88 0.54
CA LYS A 62 -17.86 -19.07 -0.27
C LYS A 62 -18.27 -20.54 -0.36
N LEU A 63 -17.30 -21.46 -0.51
CA LEU A 63 -17.55 -22.91 -0.52
C LEU A 63 -18.09 -23.41 0.81
N ASN A 64 -17.48 -23.00 1.92
CA ASN A 64 -17.94 -23.38 3.26
C ASN A 64 -19.37 -22.88 3.50
N THR A 65 -19.65 -21.65 3.13
CA THR A 65 -21.01 -21.06 3.19
C THR A 65 -21.99 -21.86 2.33
N ALA A 66 -21.66 -22.11 1.07
CA ALA A 66 -22.52 -22.87 0.14
C ALA A 66 -22.83 -24.27 0.65
N ARG A 67 -21.85 -24.99 1.21
CA ARG A 67 -22.03 -26.32 1.81
C ARG A 67 -23.00 -26.26 2.99
N THR A 68 -22.83 -25.31 3.91
CA THR A 68 -23.72 -25.14 5.06
C THR A 68 -25.17 -24.88 4.64
N PHE A 69 -25.36 -24.05 3.61
CA PHE A 69 -26.70 -23.78 3.08
C PHE A 69 -27.29 -24.99 2.34
N ALA A 70 -26.48 -25.70 1.56
CA ALA A 70 -26.92 -26.87 0.77
C ALA A 70 -27.40 -28.04 1.63
N GLU A 71 -27.01 -28.16 2.89
CA GLU A 71 -27.52 -29.16 3.84
C GLU A 71 -29.05 -29.10 4.00
N ASN A 72 -29.63 -27.90 4.02
CA ASN A 72 -31.04 -27.67 4.20
C ASN A 72 -31.73 -27.15 2.93
N HIS A 73 -31.01 -26.71 1.93
CA HIS A 73 -31.46 -26.08 0.70
C HIS A 73 -30.74 -26.69 -0.51
N PRO A 74 -31.25 -27.81 -1.06
CA PRO A 74 -30.63 -28.53 -2.18
C PRO A 74 -30.41 -27.70 -3.46
N GLU A 75 -31.13 -26.58 -3.60
CA GLU A 75 -30.98 -25.61 -4.68
C GLU A 75 -29.59 -25.00 -4.77
N PHE A 76 -28.80 -25.00 -3.67
CA PHE A 76 -27.42 -24.55 -3.65
C PHE A 76 -26.39 -25.63 -4.00
N THR A 77 -26.80 -26.84 -4.32
CA THR A 77 -25.88 -27.91 -4.77
C THR A 77 -25.08 -27.52 -6.02
N PRO A 78 -25.62 -26.84 -7.03
CA PRO A 78 -24.84 -26.32 -8.15
C PRO A 78 -23.74 -25.35 -7.74
N ASN A 79 -24.00 -24.50 -6.73
CA ASN A 79 -23.03 -23.56 -6.17
C ASN A 79 -21.83 -24.30 -5.57
N VAL A 80 -22.10 -25.33 -4.76
CA VAL A 80 -21.04 -26.17 -4.15
C VAL A 80 -20.16 -26.78 -5.22
N ARG A 81 -20.74 -27.43 -6.24
CA ARG A 81 -19.97 -28.06 -7.32
C ARG A 81 -19.12 -27.05 -8.11
N ALA A 82 -19.68 -25.89 -8.41
CA ALA A 82 -18.96 -24.85 -9.14
C ALA A 82 -17.81 -24.26 -8.30
N LEU A 83 -18.04 -24.03 -7.01
CA LEU A 83 -17.02 -23.55 -6.09
C LEU A 83 -15.91 -24.59 -5.83
N GLU A 84 -16.25 -25.88 -5.77
CA GLU A 84 -15.25 -26.96 -5.67
C GLU A 84 -14.32 -26.99 -6.88
N ALA A 85 -14.85 -26.74 -8.08
CA ALA A 85 -14.08 -26.76 -9.32
C ALA A 85 -13.07 -25.60 -9.44
N VAL A 86 -13.28 -24.50 -8.70
CA VAL A 86 -12.43 -23.29 -8.79
C VAL A 86 -11.56 -23.09 -7.55
N GLN A 87 -11.53 -24.05 -6.61
CA GLN A 87 -10.66 -23.96 -5.45
C GLN A 87 -9.19 -23.87 -5.86
N PRO A 88 -8.41 -22.97 -5.26
CA PRO A 88 -6.97 -22.99 -5.42
C PRO A 88 -6.41 -24.32 -4.87
N ARG A 89 -5.42 -24.86 -5.53
CA ARG A 89 -4.69 -26.04 -5.03
C ARG A 89 -4.09 -25.72 -3.65
N ASP A 90 -4.19 -26.64 -2.71
CA ASP A 90 -3.51 -26.48 -1.43
C ASP A 90 -2.00 -26.46 -1.63
N LEU A 91 -1.37 -25.49 -1.01
CA LEU A 91 0.08 -25.38 -0.94
C LEU A 91 0.60 -26.39 0.09
N GLU A 92 1.74 -27.01 -0.21
CA GLU A 92 2.47 -27.84 0.71
C GLU A 92 3.44 -27.03 1.58
N ALA A 93 3.92 -27.59 2.68
CA ALA A 93 4.86 -26.92 3.59
C ALA A 93 6.13 -26.40 2.88
N SER A 94 6.58 -27.09 1.84
CA SER A 94 7.74 -26.69 1.03
C SER A 94 7.50 -25.46 0.14
N GLU A 95 6.24 -25.11 -0.08
CA GLU A 95 5.83 -23.97 -0.91
C GLU A 95 5.50 -22.73 -0.07
N ILE A 96 5.41 -22.89 1.25
CA ILE A 96 5.06 -21.82 2.18
C ILE A 96 6.33 -21.31 2.87
N GLU A 97 6.71 -20.10 2.59
CA GLU A 97 7.82 -19.46 3.28
C GLU A 97 7.34 -18.84 4.61
N VAL A 98 7.95 -19.30 5.71
CA VAL A 98 7.62 -18.86 7.06
C VAL A 98 8.81 -18.15 7.68
N ARG A 99 8.61 -16.95 8.20
CA ARG A 99 9.65 -16.14 8.83
C ARG A 99 9.35 -15.91 10.31
N VAL A 100 10.42 -15.71 11.08
CA VAL A 100 10.29 -15.34 12.50
C VAL A 100 9.56 -13.99 12.60
N GLY A 101 8.50 -13.96 13.38
CA GLY A 101 7.67 -12.75 13.58
C GLY A 101 6.42 -12.71 12.70
N ALA A 102 6.19 -13.72 11.85
CA ALA A 102 4.93 -13.84 11.13
C ALA A 102 3.74 -13.90 12.09
N THR A 103 2.83 -12.92 11.96
CA THR A 103 1.76 -12.70 12.94
C THR A 103 0.58 -13.66 12.81
N TRP A 104 0.57 -14.46 11.75
CA TRP A 104 -0.42 -15.53 11.57
C TRP A 104 -0.06 -16.83 12.30
N ILE A 105 1.16 -16.92 12.85
CA ILE A 105 1.62 -18.03 13.71
C ILE A 105 1.32 -17.67 15.16
N GLU A 106 0.79 -18.63 15.88
CA GLU A 106 0.39 -18.43 17.26
C GLU A 106 1.60 -18.20 18.21
N PRO A 107 1.43 -17.40 19.27
CA PRO A 107 2.48 -17.20 20.28
C PRO A 107 2.97 -18.51 20.92
N SER A 108 2.11 -19.52 21.02
CA SER A 108 2.44 -20.86 21.52
C SER A 108 3.52 -21.54 20.69
N ASP A 109 3.48 -21.42 19.35
CA ASP A 109 4.49 -22.02 18.48
C ASP A 109 5.87 -21.36 18.69
N TYR A 110 5.89 -20.04 18.83
CA TYR A 110 7.14 -19.33 19.15
C TYR A 110 7.64 -19.63 20.56
N GLN A 111 6.73 -19.87 21.51
CA GLN A 111 7.07 -20.35 22.85
C GLN A 111 7.76 -21.71 22.78
N ASP A 112 7.19 -22.67 22.07
CA ASP A 112 7.74 -24.01 21.91
C ASP A 112 9.09 -23.97 21.20
N PHE A 113 9.22 -23.19 20.12
CA PHE A 113 10.50 -22.97 19.46
C PHE A 113 11.57 -22.44 20.42
N MET A 114 11.25 -21.40 21.18
CA MET A 114 12.18 -20.81 22.15
C MET A 114 12.61 -21.81 23.23
N VAL A 115 11.66 -22.58 23.76
CA VAL A 115 11.95 -23.57 24.82
C VAL A 115 12.82 -24.69 24.29
N GLU A 116 12.51 -25.24 23.11
CA GLU A 116 13.29 -26.32 22.50
C GLU A 116 14.69 -25.87 22.11
N LEU A 117 14.81 -24.71 21.42
CA LEU A 117 16.09 -24.22 20.90
C LEU A 117 17.05 -23.80 22.02
N LEU A 118 16.53 -23.07 22.99
CA LEU A 118 17.34 -22.48 24.05
C LEU A 118 17.43 -23.37 25.28
N HIS A 119 16.81 -24.55 25.26
CA HIS A 119 16.73 -25.45 26.43
C HIS A 119 16.25 -24.73 27.69
N THR A 120 15.24 -23.85 27.51
CA THR A 120 14.70 -23.08 28.64
C THR A 120 14.08 -23.99 29.69
N PRO A 121 14.43 -23.86 30.97
CA PRO A 121 13.86 -24.68 32.03
C PRO A 121 12.33 -24.58 32.07
N ARG A 122 11.64 -25.74 32.13
CA ARG A 122 10.17 -25.82 32.08
C ARG A 122 9.48 -24.92 33.12
N TYR A 123 10.02 -24.84 34.34
CA TYR A 123 9.45 -24.00 35.40
C TYR A 123 9.54 -22.50 35.09
N LEU A 124 10.58 -22.04 34.36
CA LEU A 124 10.71 -20.68 33.90
C LEU A 124 9.78 -20.43 32.69
N ALA A 125 9.73 -21.35 31.73
CA ALA A 125 8.89 -21.28 30.57
C ALA A 125 7.37 -21.20 30.86
N GLN A 126 6.95 -21.83 31.98
CA GLN A 126 5.54 -21.80 32.40
C GLN A 126 5.14 -20.54 33.17
N LYS A 127 6.07 -19.84 33.84
CA LYS A 127 5.73 -18.74 34.75
C LYS A 127 6.36 -17.41 34.38
N GLU A 128 7.61 -17.39 33.94
CA GLU A 128 8.38 -16.16 33.80
C GLU A 128 8.77 -15.82 32.38
N ILE A 129 9.26 -16.81 31.58
CA ILE A 129 9.78 -16.59 30.25
C ILE A 129 8.71 -17.00 29.22
N GLN A 130 7.88 -16.05 28.83
CA GLN A 130 6.75 -16.31 27.94
C GLN A 130 6.80 -15.41 26.72
N VAL A 131 6.46 -15.98 25.55
CA VAL A 131 6.24 -15.23 24.32
C VAL A 131 4.79 -14.75 24.28
N LYS A 132 4.59 -13.46 24.12
CA LYS A 132 3.28 -12.81 24.04
C LYS A 132 3.20 -11.95 22.80
N PHE A 133 2.02 -11.85 22.23
CA PHE A 133 1.72 -11.00 21.06
C PHE A 133 0.56 -10.08 21.38
N SER A 134 0.68 -8.82 20.99
CA SER A 134 -0.39 -7.82 21.09
C SER A 134 -0.92 -7.51 19.69
N GLU A 135 -2.14 -7.88 19.40
CA GLU A 135 -2.79 -7.63 18.10
C GLU A 135 -2.95 -6.13 17.79
N VAL A 136 -3.12 -5.33 18.82
CA VAL A 136 -3.41 -3.89 18.68
C VAL A 136 -2.25 -3.10 18.10
N ASN A 137 -1.03 -3.41 18.55
CA ASN A 137 0.19 -2.74 18.07
C ASN A 137 1.12 -3.68 17.30
N GLY A 138 0.71 -4.95 17.11
CA GLY A 138 1.49 -5.98 16.44
C GLY A 138 2.82 -6.28 17.15
N GLU A 139 2.94 -6.09 18.47
CA GLU A 139 4.20 -6.22 19.21
C GLU A 139 4.35 -7.61 19.81
N TRP A 140 5.48 -8.22 19.50
CA TRP A 140 5.94 -9.43 20.19
C TRP A 140 6.74 -9.06 21.44
N ARG A 141 6.56 -9.82 22.50
CA ARG A 141 7.27 -9.63 23.73
C ARG A 141 7.65 -10.96 24.35
N ILE A 142 8.87 -11.03 24.87
CA ILE A 142 9.33 -12.13 25.73
C ILE A 142 9.46 -11.58 27.14
N THR A 143 8.69 -12.13 28.09
CA THR A 143 8.79 -11.77 29.49
C THR A 143 10.02 -12.42 30.15
N GLY A 144 10.45 -11.97 31.27
CA GLY A 144 11.49 -12.63 32.09
C GLY A 144 12.82 -12.92 31.39
N LYS A 145 13.21 -12.15 30.37
CA LYS A 145 14.40 -12.41 29.53
C LYS A 145 15.71 -12.64 30.26
N ASN A 146 15.81 -12.20 31.50
CA ASN A 146 17.02 -12.34 32.36
C ASN A 146 16.81 -13.34 33.49
N ALA A 147 15.70 -14.07 33.52
CA ALA A 147 15.40 -15.01 34.57
C ALA A 147 16.18 -16.33 34.45
N ASP A 148 16.62 -16.67 33.24
CA ASP A 148 17.42 -17.88 33.00
C ASP A 148 18.85 -17.71 33.46
N SER A 149 19.47 -18.84 33.87
CA SER A 149 20.83 -18.87 34.37
C SER A 149 21.85 -18.45 33.31
N PRO A 150 22.82 -17.57 33.61
CA PRO A 150 23.92 -17.28 32.69
C PRO A 150 24.77 -18.51 32.32
N ARG A 151 24.59 -19.63 33.01
CA ARG A 151 25.22 -20.91 32.65
C ARG A 151 24.54 -21.64 31.49
N ASN A 152 23.36 -21.20 31.08
CA ASN A 152 22.72 -21.76 29.88
C ASN A 152 23.51 -21.33 28.64
N ALA A 153 24.38 -22.22 28.14
CA ALA A 153 25.23 -21.95 26.99
C ALA A 153 24.42 -21.64 25.70
N PHE A 154 23.24 -22.23 25.54
CA PHE A 154 22.39 -21.96 24.37
C PHE A 154 21.87 -20.52 24.35
N ALA A 155 21.41 -20.02 25.50
CA ALA A 155 20.86 -18.69 25.61
C ALA A 155 21.92 -17.57 25.64
N TYR A 156 23.13 -17.84 26.17
CA TYR A 156 24.13 -16.80 26.42
C TYR A 156 25.38 -16.90 25.54
N ALA A 157 25.62 -18.02 24.84
CA ALA A 157 26.77 -18.19 23.96
C ALA A 157 26.41 -18.66 22.56
N THR A 158 25.62 -19.75 22.38
CA THR A 158 25.31 -20.30 21.08
C THR A 158 24.42 -19.35 20.26
N TYR A 159 23.29 -18.92 20.82
CA TYR A 159 22.32 -18.01 20.20
C TYR A 159 22.29 -16.62 20.81
N GLY A 160 23.12 -16.36 21.81
CA GLY A 160 23.30 -15.08 22.48
C GLY A 160 24.72 -14.60 22.46
N THR A 161 24.92 -13.41 23.04
CA THR A 161 26.22 -12.78 23.30
C THR A 161 26.26 -12.33 24.77
N GLU A 162 27.44 -11.93 25.29
CA GLU A 162 27.57 -11.35 26.63
C GLU A 162 26.70 -10.08 26.81
N ARG A 163 26.48 -9.33 25.75
CA ARG A 163 25.75 -8.05 25.73
C ARG A 163 24.26 -8.19 25.44
N ALA A 164 23.86 -9.28 24.77
CA ALA A 164 22.48 -9.58 24.40
C ALA A 164 22.27 -11.09 24.42
N ASN A 165 21.49 -11.59 25.37
CA ASN A 165 21.12 -13.01 25.40
C ASN A 165 20.14 -13.34 24.28
N ALA A 166 19.97 -14.64 24.00
CA ALA A 166 19.12 -15.13 22.91
C ALA A 166 17.65 -14.71 23.04
N TYR A 167 17.10 -14.57 24.23
CA TYR A 167 15.72 -14.12 24.45
C TYR A 167 15.52 -12.69 23.97
N ARG A 168 16.49 -11.81 24.21
CA ARG A 168 16.45 -10.43 23.69
C ARG A 168 16.61 -10.41 22.17
N ILE A 169 17.54 -11.18 21.61
CA ILE A 169 17.77 -11.27 20.17
C ILE A 169 16.51 -11.83 19.47
N LEU A 170 15.87 -12.86 20.05
CA LEU A 170 14.64 -13.43 19.54
C LEU A 170 13.49 -12.42 19.57
N GLU A 171 13.31 -11.67 20.66
CA GLU A 171 12.30 -10.61 20.72
C GLU A 171 12.50 -9.53 19.66
N ASP A 172 13.74 -9.06 19.47
CA ASP A 172 14.05 -8.09 18.43
C ASP A 172 13.77 -8.68 17.04
N THR A 173 14.08 -9.96 16.81
CA THR A 173 13.81 -10.67 15.55
C THR A 173 12.31 -10.80 15.27
N LEU A 174 11.53 -11.22 16.28
CA LEU A 174 10.07 -11.30 16.20
C LEU A 174 9.44 -9.94 15.81
N ASN A 175 10.03 -8.86 16.25
CA ASN A 175 9.59 -7.49 15.97
C ASN A 175 10.22 -6.89 14.70
N LEU A 176 10.87 -7.67 13.86
CA LEU A 176 11.55 -7.23 12.63
C LEU A 176 12.62 -6.14 12.86
N LYS A 177 13.24 -6.14 14.03
CA LYS A 177 14.29 -5.20 14.42
C LYS A 177 15.65 -5.82 14.25
N ASP A 178 16.59 -5.06 13.71
CA ASP A 178 18.01 -5.41 13.76
C ASP A 178 18.54 -5.22 15.19
N VAL A 179 19.29 -6.19 15.66
CA VAL A 179 19.93 -6.08 16.96
C VAL A 179 21.09 -5.08 16.88
N ARG A 180 21.05 -4.05 17.74
CA ARG A 180 22.11 -3.02 17.81
C ARG A 180 22.60 -2.88 19.23
N ILE A 181 23.92 -2.96 19.40
CA ILE A 181 24.59 -2.84 20.69
C ILE A 181 25.26 -1.47 20.77
N TYR A 182 25.01 -0.74 21.83
CA TYR A 182 25.54 0.59 22.06
C TYR A 182 26.39 0.63 23.31
N ASP A 183 27.53 1.34 23.24
CA ASP A 183 28.33 1.71 24.38
C ASP A 183 27.92 3.09 24.86
N LYS A 184 28.01 3.31 26.16
CA LYS A 184 27.89 4.63 26.75
C LYS A 184 29.26 5.27 26.80
N VAL A 185 29.44 6.38 26.11
CA VAL A 185 30.69 7.15 26.06
C VAL A 185 30.39 8.56 26.53
N VAL A 186 31.24 9.11 27.35
CA VAL A 186 31.13 10.51 27.77
C VAL A 186 31.79 11.37 26.69
N ASN A 187 31.04 12.33 26.11
CA ASN A 187 31.57 13.25 25.12
C ASN A 187 32.43 14.35 25.80
N ASP A 188 33.07 15.17 24.96
CA ASP A 188 33.95 16.27 25.45
C ASP A 188 33.18 17.33 26.30
N ASN A 189 31.87 17.35 26.22
CA ASN A 189 30.98 18.23 27.00
C ASN A 189 30.54 17.62 28.34
N GLY A 190 30.95 16.38 28.64
CA GLY A 190 30.56 15.66 29.87
C GLY A 190 29.22 14.91 29.79
N ASP A 191 28.55 14.87 28.62
CA ASP A 191 27.27 14.19 28.42
C ASP A 191 27.47 12.73 28.06
N GLU A 192 26.66 11.81 28.64
CA GLU A 192 26.62 10.41 28.23
C GLU A 192 25.96 10.27 26.84
N VAL A 193 26.74 9.92 25.84
CA VAL A 193 26.29 9.65 24.48
C VAL A 193 26.33 8.15 24.19
N ARG A 194 25.32 7.64 23.48
CA ARG A 194 25.30 6.25 23.03
C ARG A 194 25.98 6.11 21.68
N VAL A 195 27.09 5.39 21.62
CA VAL A 195 27.87 5.12 20.41
C VAL A 195 27.66 3.66 20.01
N LEU A 196 27.37 3.41 18.71
CA LEU A 196 27.18 2.06 18.19
C LEU A 196 28.49 1.25 18.26
N ASN A 197 28.45 0.14 19.01
CA ASN A 197 29.54 -0.82 19.01
C ASN A 197 29.42 -1.75 17.81
N LYS A 198 30.20 -1.48 16.76
CA LYS A 198 30.15 -2.22 15.49
C LYS A 198 30.46 -3.70 15.64
N LYS A 199 31.47 -4.05 16.45
CA LYS A 199 31.91 -5.44 16.67
C LYS A 199 30.82 -6.26 17.38
N GLU A 200 30.30 -5.76 18.48
CA GLU A 200 29.25 -6.44 19.24
C GLU A 200 27.91 -6.51 18.46
N THR A 201 27.60 -5.47 17.70
CA THR A 201 26.43 -5.46 16.81
C THR A 201 26.55 -6.52 15.71
N MET A 202 27.71 -6.67 15.10
CA MET A 202 27.95 -7.69 14.07
C MET A 202 27.83 -9.10 14.65
N LEU A 203 28.38 -9.33 15.83
CA LEU A 203 28.28 -10.61 16.53
C LEU A 203 26.82 -10.95 16.88
N ALA A 204 26.07 -9.99 17.41
CA ALA A 204 24.63 -10.16 17.69
C ALA A 204 23.79 -10.40 16.42
N SER A 205 24.12 -9.73 15.31
CA SER A 205 23.47 -9.96 14.02
C SER A 205 23.70 -11.39 13.50
N GLN A 206 24.91 -11.94 13.64
CA GLN A 206 25.17 -13.34 13.27
C GLN A 206 24.34 -14.31 14.12
N LYS A 207 24.14 -14.02 15.42
CA LYS A 207 23.27 -14.82 16.28
C LYS A 207 21.80 -14.70 15.88
N GLN A 208 21.38 -13.52 15.46
CA GLN A 208 20.04 -13.28 14.92
C GLN A 208 19.79 -14.11 13.65
N ASP A 209 20.75 -14.16 12.74
CA ASP A 209 20.64 -14.96 11.52
C ASP A 209 20.64 -16.47 11.82
N ALA A 210 21.41 -16.91 12.82
CA ALA A 210 21.40 -18.30 13.28
C ALA A 210 20.03 -18.70 13.89
N LEU A 211 19.39 -17.78 14.64
CA LEU A 211 18.03 -17.99 15.15
C LEU A 211 16.98 -18.08 14.04
N LYS A 212 17.09 -17.23 13.02
CA LYS A 212 16.19 -17.27 11.85
C LYS A 212 16.33 -18.58 11.08
N ALA A 213 17.56 -19.05 10.85
CA ALA A 213 17.81 -20.34 10.18
C ALA A 213 17.26 -21.51 11.01
N ALA A 214 17.53 -21.53 12.31
CA ALA A 214 17.03 -22.56 13.22
C ALA A 214 15.49 -22.61 13.24
N PHE A 215 14.81 -21.46 13.17
CA PHE A 215 13.35 -21.42 13.09
C PHE A 215 12.81 -22.02 11.79
N GLN A 216 13.42 -21.70 10.67
CA GLN A 216 13.01 -22.27 9.37
C GLN A 216 13.12 -23.80 9.35
N ASP A 217 14.21 -24.35 9.92
CA ASP A 217 14.40 -25.79 10.03
C ASP A 217 13.42 -26.44 11.00
N TRP A 218 12.99 -25.70 12.02
CA TRP A 218 12.15 -26.21 13.10
C TRP A 218 10.66 -26.20 12.80
N ILE A 219 10.15 -25.14 12.14
CA ILE A 219 8.71 -24.83 12.10
C ILE A 219 7.86 -25.95 11.50
N PHE A 220 8.33 -26.58 10.43
CA PHE A 220 7.64 -27.68 9.74
C PHE A 220 8.17 -29.08 10.06
N LYS A 221 9.06 -29.21 11.05
CA LYS A 221 9.65 -30.50 11.41
C LYS A 221 8.65 -31.45 12.07
N ASP A 222 7.86 -30.94 13.01
CA ASP A 222 6.80 -31.70 13.66
C ASP A 222 5.60 -31.85 12.72
N GLN A 223 5.04 -33.07 12.61
CA GLN A 223 3.97 -33.39 11.68
C GLN A 223 2.66 -32.66 12.02
N GLN A 224 2.26 -32.67 13.29
CA GLN A 224 0.97 -32.08 13.69
C GLN A 224 1.00 -30.55 13.53
N ARG A 225 2.09 -29.92 13.94
CA ARG A 225 2.31 -28.48 13.74
C ARG A 225 2.34 -28.12 12.26
N ARG A 226 3.06 -28.92 11.43
CA ARG A 226 3.11 -28.71 9.99
C ARG A 226 1.72 -28.77 9.35
N GLU A 227 0.94 -29.81 9.60
CA GLU A 227 -0.40 -29.99 9.03
C GLU A 227 -1.33 -28.83 9.46
N ARG A 228 -1.30 -28.44 10.72
CA ARG A 228 -2.08 -27.32 11.24
C ARG A 228 -1.69 -25.98 10.58
N LEU A 229 -0.40 -25.66 10.53
CA LEU A 229 0.07 -24.39 9.95
C LEU A 229 -0.17 -24.33 8.44
N VAL A 230 0.00 -25.43 7.72
CA VAL A 230 -0.32 -25.51 6.30
C VAL A 230 -1.81 -25.25 6.05
N SER A 231 -2.70 -25.86 6.86
CA SER A 231 -4.15 -25.60 6.78
C SER A 231 -4.47 -24.13 7.03
N VAL A 232 -3.96 -23.55 8.11
CA VAL A 232 -4.17 -22.13 8.46
C VAL A 232 -3.68 -21.21 7.35
N TYR A 233 -2.51 -21.49 6.77
CA TYR A 233 -1.98 -20.67 5.69
C TYR A 233 -2.86 -20.73 4.42
N ASN A 234 -3.24 -21.94 4.01
CA ASN A 234 -4.10 -22.14 2.85
C ASN A 234 -5.46 -21.46 3.02
N GLU A 235 -6.08 -21.57 4.20
CA GLU A 235 -7.35 -20.93 4.50
C GLU A 235 -7.25 -19.41 4.50
N ARG A 236 -6.16 -18.85 5.04
CA ARG A 236 -6.03 -17.43 5.26
C ARG A 236 -5.48 -16.66 4.06
N PHE A 237 -4.50 -17.21 3.35
CA PHE A 237 -3.77 -16.51 2.29
C PHE A 237 -3.94 -17.14 0.91
N ASN A 238 -4.13 -18.45 0.81
CA ASN A 238 -4.36 -19.15 -0.44
C ASN A 238 -5.86 -19.42 -0.67
N SER A 239 -6.67 -18.40 -0.50
CA SER A 239 -8.14 -18.49 -0.55
C SER A 239 -8.74 -17.60 -1.64
N ILE A 240 -7.93 -16.72 -2.22
CA ILE A 240 -8.40 -15.69 -3.14
C ILE A 240 -8.20 -16.15 -4.58
N ARG A 241 -9.29 -16.12 -5.35
CA ARG A 241 -9.29 -16.21 -6.80
C ARG A 241 -9.61 -14.83 -7.38
N PRO A 242 -8.67 -14.16 -8.08
CA PRO A 242 -8.96 -12.88 -8.71
C PRO A 242 -10.11 -13.01 -9.71
N ARG A 243 -10.98 -11.98 -9.75
CA ARG A 243 -12.06 -11.90 -10.74
C ARG A 243 -11.46 -11.47 -12.10
N GLU A 244 -11.94 -12.10 -13.16
CA GLU A 244 -11.68 -11.67 -14.53
C GLU A 244 -12.86 -10.81 -15.01
N TYR A 245 -12.55 -9.66 -15.61
CA TYR A 245 -13.56 -8.73 -16.07
C TYR A 245 -13.61 -8.72 -17.60
N ASP A 246 -14.79 -8.97 -18.15
CA ASP A 246 -15.06 -8.84 -19.58
C ASP A 246 -16.02 -7.68 -19.84
N GLY A 247 -15.52 -6.66 -20.54
CA GLY A 247 -16.28 -5.48 -20.94
C GLY A 247 -16.79 -5.52 -22.38
N SER A 248 -16.74 -6.68 -23.05
CA SER A 248 -17.15 -6.83 -24.45
C SER A 248 -18.62 -6.47 -24.70
N HIS A 249 -19.47 -6.64 -23.68
CA HIS A 249 -20.91 -6.32 -23.73
C HIS A 249 -21.23 -4.83 -23.53
N LEU A 250 -20.26 -3.99 -23.14
CA LEU A 250 -20.48 -2.57 -22.88
C LEU A 250 -20.64 -1.78 -24.18
N THR A 251 -21.60 -0.86 -24.21
CA THR A 251 -22.00 -0.13 -25.45
C THR A 251 -21.72 1.38 -25.43
N PHE A 252 -21.39 1.97 -24.30
CA PHE A 252 -21.00 3.39 -24.12
C PHE A 252 -21.91 4.44 -24.81
N PRO A 253 -23.20 4.55 -24.43
CA PRO A 253 -24.10 5.53 -25.01
C PRO A 253 -23.58 6.97 -24.82
N GLY A 254 -23.67 7.79 -25.90
CA GLY A 254 -23.21 9.18 -25.87
C GLY A 254 -21.70 9.39 -26.09
N MET A 255 -20.93 8.32 -26.19
CA MET A 255 -19.53 8.39 -26.58
C MET A 255 -19.39 8.80 -28.07
N ASN A 256 -18.31 9.48 -28.39
CA ASN A 256 -17.98 9.86 -29.79
C ASN A 256 -17.87 8.61 -30.67
N PRO A 257 -18.69 8.46 -31.71
CA PRO A 257 -18.71 7.27 -32.56
C PRO A 257 -17.43 7.06 -33.40
N GLU A 258 -16.61 8.09 -33.56
CA GLU A 258 -15.32 7.98 -34.24
C GLU A 258 -14.22 7.36 -33.38
N ILE A 259 -14.47 7.19 -32.08
CA ILE A 259 -13.50 6.63 -31.12
C ILE A 259 -13.98 5.24 -30.69
N GLU A 260 -13.15 4.25 -30.87
CA GLU A 260 -13.39 2.90 -30.37
C GLU A 260 -12.42 2.55 -29.23
N LEU A 261 -12.98 2.11 -28.08
CA LEU A 261 -12.20 1.61 -26.96
C LEU A 261 -11.62 0.23 -27.29
N ARG A 262 -10.35 0.05 -26.99
CA ARG A 262 -9.66 -1.25 -27.14
C ARG A 262 -10.21 -2.28 -26.15
N PRO A 263 -10.07 -3.60 -26.41
CA PRO A 263 -10.59 -4.64 -25.52
C PRO A 263 -10.13 -4.51 -24.06
N HIS A 264 -8.83 -4.20 -23.82
CA HIS A 264 -8.34 -4.00 -22.47
C HIS A 264 -8.96 -2.79 -21.78
N GLN A 265 -9.30 -1.73 -22.53
CA GLN A 265 -9.97 -0.55 -21.98
C GLN A 265 -11.41 -0.87 -21.59
N LYS A 266 -12.14 -1.62 -22.42
CA LYS A 266 -13.50 -2.09 -22.10
C LYS A 266 -13.49 -2.97 -20.85
N ASN A 267 -12.50 -3.87 -20.71
CA ASN A 267 -12.33 -4.71 -19.52
C ASN A 267 -11.98 -3.89 -18.27
N ALA A 268 -11.14 -2.86 -18.41
CA ALA A 268 -10.83 -1.93 -17.32
C ALA A 268 -12.05 -1.12 -16.89
N VAL A 269 -12.92 -0.73 -17.83
CA VAL A 269 -14.22 -0.10 -17.49
C VAL A 269 -15.12 -1.08 -16.76
N ALA A 270 -15.24 -2.34 -17.23
CA ALA A 270 -16.01 -3.37 -16.54
C ALA A 270 -15.51 -3.61 -15.11
N HIS A 271 -14.18 -3.60 -14.90
CA HIS A 271 -13.58 -3.70 -13.55
C HIS A 271 -14.04 -2.55 -12.65
N GLN A 272 -14.05 -1.32 -13.15
CA GLN A 272 -14.48 -0.14 -12.40
C GLN A 272 -15.99 -0.13 -12.11
N LEU A 273 -16.82 -0.73 -12.97
CA LEU A 273 -18.28 -0.78 -12.80
C LEU A 273 -18.75 -1.90 -11.88
N TYR A 274 -18.12 -3.07 -11.99
CA TYR A 274 -18.58 -4.31 -11.33
C TYR A 274 -17.71 -4.76 -10.17
N GLY A 275 -16.51 -4.19 -10.06
CA GLY A 275 -15.56 -4.48 -8.97
C GLY A 275 -15.75 -3.59 -7.74
N ASP A 276 -14.83 -3.77 -6.80
CA ASP A 276 -14.63 -2.86 -5.69
C ASP A 276 -13.76 -1.66 -6.14
N ASN A 277 -13.10 -0.94 -5.21
CA ASN A 277 -12.11 0.08 -5.57
C ASN A 277 -11.03 -0.47 -6.50
N VAL A 278 -10.57 0.34 -7.46
CA VAL A 278 -9.69 -0.12 -8.54
C VAL A 278 -8.41 0.70 -8.63
N LEU A 279 -7.30 0.02 -8.92
CA LEU A 279 -6.05 0.60 -9.36
C LEU A 279 -5.79 0.20 -10.82
N LEU A 280 -5.86 1.14 -11.74
CA LEU A 280 -5.44 0.96 -13.13
C LEU A 280 -3.90 1.07 -13.20
N ALA A 281 -3.23 -0.07 -13.04
CA ALA A 281 -1.77 -0.19 -13.13
C ALA A 281 -1.34 -0.46 -14.58
N HIS A 282 -1.74 0.42 -15.48
CA HIS A 282 -1.50 0.30 -16.91
C HIS A 282 -0.29 1.11 -17.34
N VAL A 283 0.53 0.54 -18.20
CA VAL A 283 1.69 1.22 -18.79
C VAL A 283 1.30 2.56 -19.42
N VAL A 284 2.25 3.48 -19.49
CA VAL A 284 2.06 4.78 -20.17
C VAL A 284 1.66 4.54 -21.63
N GLY A 285 0.64 5.28 -22.12
CA GLY A 285 0.10 5.11 -23.48
C GLY A 285 -0.99 4.05 -23.62
N ALA A 286 -1.37 3.33 -22.55
CA ALA A 286 -2.47 2.36 -22.57
C ALA A 286 -3.86 3.00 -22.74
N GLY A 287 -4.00 4.31 -22.46
CA GLY A 287 -5.25 5.06 -22.58
C GLY A 287 -6.07 5.13 -21.29
N LYS A 288 -5.41 5.17 -20.13
CA LYS A 288 -6.06 5.27 -18.81
C LYS A 288 -7.08 6.42 -18.69
N THR A 289 -6.81 7.56 -19.31
CA THR A 289 -7.76 8.69 -19.34
C THR A 289 -9.11 8.27 -19.86
N TYR A 290 -9.15 7.58 -21.02
CA TYR A 290 -10.38 7.11 -21.62
C TYR A 290 -11.08 6.01 -20.81
N GLU A 291 -10.31 5.15 -20.15
CA GLU A 291 -10.83 4.12 -19.24
C GLU A 291 -11.59 4.76 -18.06
N MET A 292 -11.00 5.77 -17.42
CA MET A 292 -11.64 6.48 -16.31
C MET A 292 -12.83 7.32 -16.75
N VAL A 293 -12.73 8.02 -17.87
CA VAL A 293 -13.81 8.85 -18.41
C VAL A 293 -15.02 7.98 -18.80
N ALA A 294 -14.79 6.90 -19.53
CA ALA A 294 -15.85 5.98 -19.94
C ALA A 294 -16.52 5.32 -18.71
N ALA A 295 -15.72 4.89 -17.72
CA ALA A 295 -16.24 4.32 -16.48
C ALA A 295 -17.09 5.33 -15.70
N ALA A 296 -16.67 6.59 -15.59
CA ALA A 296 -17.43 7.63 -14.90
C ALA A 296 -18.77 7.92 -15.57
N MET A 297 -18.79 8.00 -16.91
CA MET A 297 -20.02 8.24 -17.66
C MET A 297 -21.00 7.07 -17.55
N GLU A 298 -20.50 5.83 -17.65
CA GLU A 298 -21.32 4.63 -17.48
C GLU A 298 -21.78 4.46 -16.04
N SER A 299 -20.92 4.70 -15.06
CA SER A 299 -21.27 4.66 -13.63
C SER A 299 -22.42 5.62 -13.31
N LYS A 300 -22.38 6.83 -13.86
CA LYS A 300 -23.45 7.81 -13.70
C LYS A 300 -24.73 7.40 -14.45
N ARG A 301 -24.62 6.90 -15.68
CA ARG A 301 -25.75 6.39 -16.46
C ARG A 301 -26.48 5.25 -15.74
N LEU A 302 -25.72 4.34 -15.14
CA LEU A 302 -26.23 3.19 -14.39
C LEU A 302 -26.71 3.55 -12.96
N GLY A 303 -26.49 4.79 -12.51
CA GLY A 303 -26.85 5.22 -11.17
C GLY A 303 -25.94 4.67 -10.07
N LEU A 304 -24.76 4.17 -10.43
CA LEU A 304 -23.74 3.68 -9.49
C LEU A 304 -22.98 4.83 -8.80
N SER A 305 -22.88 5.98 -9.47
CA SER A 305 -22.37 7.22 -8.92
C SER A 305 -23.25 8.41 -9.31
N GLN A 306 -23.26 9.43 -8.44
CA GLN A 306 -23.98 10.68 -8.69
C GLN A 306 -23.02 11.82 -9.05
N LYS A 307 -21.85 11.84 -8.42
CA LYS A 307 -20.90 12.95 -8.56
C LYS A 307 -19.46 12.43 -8.63
N ASN A 308 -18.92 12.45 -9.84
CA ASN A 308 -17.57 12.00 -10.14
C ASN A 308 -16.56 13.15 -10.00
N LEU A 309 -15.53 12.97 -9.17
CA LEU A 309 -14.42 13.91 -8.98
C LEU A 309 -13.13 13.32 -9.56
N PHE A 310 -12.53 14.03 -10.51
CA PHE A 310 -11.23 13.70 -11.10
C PHE A 310 -10.14 14.57 -10.47
N VAL A 311 -9.13 13.94 -9.92
CA VAL A 311 -7.94 14.57 -9.34
C VAL A 311 -6.75 14.22 -10.22
N VAL A 312 -6.21 15.22 -10.91
CA VAL A 312 -5.22 15.04 -11.98
C VAL A 312 -3.99 15.92 -11.71
N PRO A 313 -2.83 15.68 -12.37
CA PRO A 313 -1.69 16.59 -12.27
C PRO A 313 -2.08 18.03 -12.62
N ASN A 314 -1.59 19.01 -11.84
CA ASN A 314 -2.04 20.41 -11.93
C ASN A 314 -1.90 21.04 -13.32
N HIS A 315 -0.94 20.60 -14.12
CA HIS A 315 -0.67 21.11 -15.45
C HIS A 315 -1.52 20.43 -16.54
N LEU A 316 -2.24 19.35 -16.21
CA LEU A 316 -3.04 18.56 -17.13
C LEU A 316 -4.55 18.81 -17.01
N THR A 317 -5.01 19.67 -16.10
CA THR A 317 -6.45 19.89 -15.87
C THR A 317 -7.21 20.31 -17.13
N GLU A 318 -6.67 21.23 -17.93
CA GLU A 318 -7.30 21.68 -19.18
C GLU A 318 -7.25 20.58 -20.27
N GLN A 319 -6.14 19.86 -20.37
CA GLN A 319 -6.01 18.72 -21.29
C GLN A 319 -7.02 17.63 -20.95
N TRP A 320 -7.17 17.28 -19.67
CA TRP A 320 -8.17 16.32 -19.22
C TRP A 320 -9.60 16.75 -19.59
N GLY A 321 -9.91 18.04 -19.44
CA GLY A 321 -11.20 18.59 -19.88
C GLY A 321 -11.41 18.45 -21.40
N ALA A 322 -10.39 18.73 -22.18
CA ALA A 322 -10.43 18.59 -23.63
C ALA A 322 -10.60 17.13 -24.07
N GLU A 323 -9.82 16.19 -23.50
CA GLU A 323 -9.93 14.76 -23.78
C GLU A 323 -11.27 14.19 -23.33
N PHE A 324 -11.81 14.64 -22.20
CA PHE A 324 -13.14 14.26 -21.71
C PHE A 324 -14.22 14.63 -22.75
N LEU A 325 -14.22 15.89 -23.25
CA LEU A 325 -15.18 16.35 -24.24
C LEU A 325 -14.93 15.76 -25.64
N GLN A 326 -13.70 15.36 -25.95
CA GLN A 326 -13.39 14.61 -27.16
C GLN A 326 -14.05 13.23 -27.13
N LEU A 327 -14.02 12.54 -26.00
CA LEU A 327 -14.63 11.22 -25.85
C LEU A 327 -16.15 11.30 -25.66
N TYR A 328 -16.65 12.28 -24.88
CA TYR A 328 -18.07 12.53 -24.65
C TYR A 328 -18.43 14.00 -24.94
N PRO A 329 -18.72 14.36 -26.23
CA PRO A 329 -18.97 15.76 -26.62
C PRO A 329 -20.18 16.41 -25.95
N GLY A 330 -21.15 15.61 -25.48
CA GLY A 330 -22.35 16.09 -24.77
C GLY A 330 -22.22 16.17 -23.26
N ALA A 331 -21.05 15.87 -22.68
CA ALA A 331 -20.87 15.83 -21.24
C ALA A 331 -20.88 17.24 -20.62
N ASN A 332 -21.52 17.35 -19.45
CA ASN A 332 -21.51 18.55 -18.62
C ASN A 332 -20.40 18.47 -17.57
N ILE A 333 -19.25 19.06 -17.84
CA ILE A 333 -18.08 19.00 -16.97
C ILE A 333 -17.73 20.35 -16.35
N LEU A 334 -17.15 20.31 -15.16
CA LEU A 334 -16.58 21.47 -14.47
C LEU A 334 -15.07 21.29 -14.35
N VAL A 335 -14.28 22.12 -15.03
CA VAL A 335 -12.82 22.11 -14.97
C VAL A 335 -12.32 23.27 -14.13
N ALA A 336 -11.52 22.96 -13.10
CA ALA A 336 -10.95 23.98 -12.22
C ALA A 336 -9.78 24.71 -12.86
N THR A 337 -9.76 26.01 -12.70
CA THR A 337 -8.63 26.89 -13.05
C THR A 337 -7.82 27.27 -11.80
N LYS A 338 -6.64 27.84 -11.98
CA LYS A 338 -5.84 28.36 -10.85
C LYS A 338 -6.59 29.41 -10.03
N LYS A 339 -7.39 30.27 -10.72
CA LYS A 339 -8.17 31.35 -10.09
C LYS A 339 -9.29 30.83 -9.19
N ASP A 340 -9.88 29.69 -9.51
CA ASP A 340 -10.98 29.11 -8.73
C ASP A 340 -10.55 28.69 -7.32
N PHE A 341 -9.27 28.40 -7.12
CA PHE A 341 -8.71 28.01 -5.82
C PHE A 341 -7.94 29.10 -5.09
N GLU A 342 -7.99 30.34 -5.58
CA GLU A 342 -7.59 31.48 -4.79
C GLU A 342 -8.51 31.64 -3.56
N PRO A 343 -8.02 32.15 -2.43
CA PRO A 343 -8.81 32.23 -1.19
C PRO A 343 -10.18 32.87 -1.35
N ALA A 344 -10.30 33.91 -2.19
CA ALA A 344 -11.56 34.63 -2.45
C ALA A 344 -12.59 33.82 -3.25
N ASN A 345 -12.14 32.90 -4.12
CA ASN A 345 -12.98 32.20 -5.08
C ASN A 345 -13.26 30.75 -4.66
N ARG A 346 -12.40 30.14 -3.85
CA ARG A 346 -12.45 28.70 -3.49
C ARG A 346 -13.80 28.30 -2.91
N LYS A 347 -14.36 29.08 -1.97
CA LYS A 347 -15.68 28.79 -1.38
C LYS A 347 -16.78 28.76 -2.44
N LYS A 348 -16.76 29.72 -3.37
CA LYS A 348 -17.73 29.78 -4.48
C LYS A 348 -17.58 28.60 -5.42
N PHE A 349 -16.35 28.19 -5.73
CA PHE A 349 -16.09 27.04 -6.61
C PHE A 349 -16.54 25.73 -5.94
N CYS A 350 -16.21 25.50 -4.66
CA CYS A 350 -16.68 24.34 -3.91
C CYS A 350 -18.21 24.30 -3.80
N ALA A 351 -18.86 25.43 -3.60
CA ALA A 351 -20.32 25.53 -3.61
C ALA A 351 -20.92 25.17 -5.00
N ARG A 352 -20.26 25.54 -6.10
CA ARG A 352 -20.66 25.10 -7.45
C ARG A 352 -20.57 23.57 -7.60
N ILE A 353 -19.51 22.97 -7.06
CA ILE A 353 -19.39 21.49 -7.05
C ILE A 353 -20.54 20.88 -6.25
N ALA A 354 -20.77 21.37 -5.03
CA ALA A 354 -21.79 20.82 -4.14
C ALA A 354 -23.20 20.88 -4.73
N MET A 355 -23.56 22.02 -5.34
CA MET A 355 -24.93 22.30 -5.85
C MET A 355 -25.12 21.90 -7.31
N GLY A 356 -24.04 21.76 -8.09
CA GLY A 356 -24.08 21.49 -9.53
C GLY A 356 -24.33 20.03 -9.83
N ASN A 357 -25.06 19.78 -10.94
CA ASN A 357 -25.21 18.44 -11.50
C ASN A 357 -24.28 18.28 -12.70
N TYR A 358 -23.01 18.01 -12.39
CA TYR A 358 -21.97 17.75 -13.38
C TYR A 358 -21.81 16.25 -13.62
N ASP A 359 -21.43 15.86 -14.84
CA ASP A 359 -21.02 14.48 -15.16
C ASP A 359 -19.64 14.20 -14.56
N ALA A 360 -18.79 15.22 -14.57
CA ALA A 360 -17.48 15.18 -13.92
C ALA A 360 -17.05 16.54 -13.44
N VAL A 361 -16.29 16.56 -12.36
CA VAL A 361 -15.54 17.71 -11.86
C VAL A 361 -14.05 17.37 -11.92
N ILE A 362 -13.24 18.19 -12.58
CA ILE A 362 -11.81 17.98 -12.80
C ILE A 362 -11.03 19.04 -12.03
N ILE A 363 -10.18 18.60 -11.09
CA ILE A 363 -9.33 19.49 -10.27
C ILE A 363 -7.89 18.97 -10.23
N GLY A 364 -6.95 19.87 -9.94
CA GLY A 364 -5.56 19.50 -9.78
C GLY A 364 -5.25 18.94 -8.39
N HIS A 365 -4.18 18.14 -8.26
CA HIS A 365 -3.73 17.55 -6.99
C HIS A 365 -3.60 18.59 -5.87
N SER A 366 -2.93 19.73 -6.15
CA SER A 366 -2.77 20.80 -5.15
C SER A 366 -4.08 21.51 -4.77
N GLN A 367 -5.08 21.44 -5.62
CA GLN A 367 -6.41 21.97 -5.37
C GLN A 367 -7.20 21.02 -4.47
N PHE A 368 -7.11 19.71 -4.73
CA PHE A 368 -7.70 18.65 -3.92
C PHE A 368 -7.19 18.66 -2.47
N GLU A 369 -5.89 18.89 -2.27
CA GLU A 369 -5.26 19.00 -0.95
C GLU A 369 -5.80 20.21 -0.13
N ARG A 370 -6.43 21.19 -0.77
CA ARG A 370 -7.02 22.37 -0.12
C ARG A 370 -8.49 22.19 0.26
N ILE A 371 -9.09 21.07 -0.06
CA ILE A 371 -10.47 20.71 0.33
C ILE A 371 -10.35 19.77 1.53
N PRO A 372 -10.56 20.23 2.76
CA PRO A 372 -10.39 19.39 3.94
C PRO A 372 -11.55 18.44 4.13
N ILE A 373 -11.32 17.36 4.87
CA ILE A 373 -12.38 16.64 5.57
C ILE A 373 -12.83 17.48 6.76
N SER A 374 -14.11 17.40 7.12
CA SER A 374 -14.68 18.13 8.28
C SER A 374 -13.91 17.82 9.57
N ASP A 375 -13.82 18.82 10.44
CA ASP A 375 -13.16 18.64 11.74
C ASP A 375 -13.92 17.60 12.59
N GLU A 376 -15.24 17.54 12.48
CA GLU A 376 -16.10 16.54 13.15
C GLU A 376 -15.76 15.11 12.68
N LYS A 377 -15.50 14.92 11.38
CA LYS A 377 -15.15 13.60 10.85
C LYS A 377 -13.73 13.21 11.23
N GLN A 378 -12.77 14.16 11.19
CA GLN A 378 -11.41 13.93 11.67
C GLN A 378 -11.41 13.61 13.17
N GLU A 379 -12.20 14.31 13.96
CA GLU A 379 -12.38 14.06 15.39
C GLU A 379 -12.92 12.64 15.61
N ALA A 380 -14.00 12.25 14.91
CA ALA A 380 -14.59 10.93 15.03
C ALA A 380 -13.59 9.81 14.64
N MET A 381 -12.78 10.02 13.59
CA MET A 381 -11.74 9.06 13.20
C MET A 381 -10.64 8.94 14.25
N LEU A 382 -10.16 10.05 14.80
CA LEU A 382 -9.17 10.06 15.87
C LEU A 382 -9.72 9.45 17.16
N GLN A 383 -10.98 9.73 17.50
CA GLN A 383 -11.62 9.19 18.69
C GLN A 383 -11.76 7.67 18.58
N ARG A 384 -12.19 7.12 17.44
CA ARG A 384 -12.24 5.65 17.23
C ARG A 384 -10.87 5.02 17.46
N GLN A 385 -9.79 5.62 16.93
CA GLN A 385 -8.43 5.11 17.14
C GLN A 385 -8.02 5.18 18.62
N ILE A 386 -8.43 6.21 19.35
CA ILE A 386 -8.18 6.35 20.79
C ILE A 386 -8.95 5.27 21.56
N ASP A 387 -10.23 5.05 21.22
CA ASP A 387 -11.09 4.05 21.87
C ASP A 387 -10.53 2.63 21.66
N ASP A 388 -10.07 2.31 20.45
CA ASP A 388 -9.42 1.03 20.13
C ASP A 388 -8.15 0.83 20.98
N LEU A 389 -7.33 1.89 21.13
CA LEU A 389 -6.15 1.85 21.98
C LEU A 389 -6.50 1.73 23.49
N GLU A 390 -7.60 2.34 23.93
CA GLU A 390 -8.06 2.21 25.30
C GLU A 390 -8.57 0.80 25.64
N MET A 391 -9.32 0.19 24.72
CA MET A 391 -9.70 -1.22 24.84
C MET A 391 -8.47 -2.13 24.93
N ALA A 392 -7.46 -1.86 24.11
CA ALA A 392 -6.20 -2.59 24.13
C ALA A 392 -5.43 -2.40 25.44
N ILE A 393 -5.39 -1.19 25.99
CA ILE A 393 -4.78 -0.93 27.30
C ILE A 393 -5.51 -1.72 28.39
N GLN A 394 -6.84 -1.75 28.34
CA GLN A 394 -7.63 -2.52 29.30
C GLN A 394 -7.33 -4.02 29.21
N SER A 395 -7.35 -4.59 28.01
CA SER A 395 -7.01 -5.99 27.78
C SER A 395 -5.59 -6.33 28.27
N ALA A 396 -4.60 -5.48 27.94
CA ALA A 396 -3.23 -5.66 28.38
C ALA A 396 -3.03 -5.51 29.89
N ARG A 397 -3.90 -4.80 30.61
CA ARG A 397 -3.88 -4.67 32.06
C ARG A 397 -4.50 -5.87 32.78
N TYR A 398 -5.47 -6.55 32.17
CA TYR A 398 -6.07 -7.77 32.71
C TYR A 398 -5.12 -8.98 32.61
N GLU A 399 -4.18 -8.97 31.70
CA GLU A 399 -3.12 -9.96 31.60
C GLU A 399 -2.05 -9.71 32.67
N GLN A 400 -2.09 -10.46 33.76
CA GLN A 400 -1.42 -10.20 35.04
C GLN A 400 0.10 -9.97 35.05
N ASP A 401 0.87 -10.18 33.97
CA ASP A 401 2.35 -10.16 34.06
C ASP A 401 3.17 -9.51 32.95
N GLY A 402 2.57 -9.01 31.90
CA GLY A 402 3.29 -8.50 30.72
C GLY A 402 3.11 -6.99 30.42
N GLY A 403 2.15 -6.36 31.05
CA GLY A 403 1.51 -5.14 30.59
C GLY A 403 2.29 -3.83 30.65
N ARG A 404 3.30 -3.66 31.52
CA ARG A 404 3.84 -2.31 31.81
C ARG A 404 4.56 -1.63 30.63
N TYR A 405 5.27 -2.36 29.79
CA TYR A 405 5.97 -1.75 28.64
C TYR A 405 5.05 -1.57 27.44
N THR A 406 4.27 -2.59 27.12
CA THR A 406 3.24 -2.54 26.06
C THR A 406 2.22 -1.45 26.37
N VAL A 407 1.72 -1.40 27.61
CA VAL A 407 0.83 -0.32 28.09
C VAL A 407 1.49 1.05 27.91
N LYS A 408 2.77 1.23 28.26
CA LYS A 408 3.47 2.50 28.08
C LYS A 408 3.57 2.92 26.60
N GLN A 409 3.78 1.99 25.68
CA GLN A 409 3.84 2.33 24.25
C GLN A 409 2.46 2.69 23.70
N ILE A 410 1.43 1.90 24.06
CA ILE A 410 0.06 2.19 23.66
C ILE A 410 -0.38 3.53 24.28
N GLU A 411 -0.07 3.79 25.55
CA GLU A 411 -0.32 5.08 26.21
C GLU A 411 0.41 6.25 25.52
N LYS A 412 1.63 6.05 25.02
CA LYS A 412 2.35 7.07 24.25
C LYS A 412 1.65 7.37 22.93
N THR A 413 1.21 6.34 22.21
CA THR A 413 0.45 6.51 20.95
C THR A 413 -0.88 7.19 21.24
N ARG A 414 -1.63 6.75 22.24
CA ARG A 414 -2.87 7.38 22.68
C ARG A 414 -2.66 8.86 23.00
N LYS A 415 -1.63 9.20 23.78
CA LYS A 415 -1.30 10.60 24.11
C LYS A 415 -0.99 11.43 22.87
N THR A 416 -0.32 10.86 21.87
CA THR A 416 -0.05 11.53 20.61
C THR A 416 -1.34 11.83 19.85
N LEU A 417 -2.27 10.86 19.78
CA LEU A 417 -3.57 11.04 19.15
C LEU A 417 -4.45 12.03 19.92
N GLN A 418 -4.45 11.96 21.24
CA GLN A 418 -5.14 12.95 22.10
C GLN A 418 -4.62 14.36 21.89
N THR A 419 -3.30 14.54 21.78
CA THR A 419 -2.70 15.86 21.47
C THR A 419 -3.12 16.37 20.08
N ARG A 420 -3.26 15.46 19.09
CA ARG A 420 -3.79 15.82 17.77
C ARG A 420 -5.26 16.24 17.85
N LEU A 421 -6.06 15.51 18.60
CA LEU A 421 -7.47 15.81 18.85
C LEU A 421 -7.64 17.15 19.56
N GLU A 422 -6.86 17.41 20.61
CA GLU A 422 -6.86 18.71 21.32
C GLU A 422 -6.46 19.88 20.40
N LYS A 423 -5.47 19.69 19.54
CA LYS A 423 -5.06 20.70 18.54
C LYS A 423 -6.14 20.95 17.50
N LEU A 424 -6.86 19.91 17.10
CA LEU A 424 -8.00 20.04 16.18
C LEU A 424 -9.11 20.86 16.83
N ASN A 425 -9.46 20.57 18.10
CA ASN A 425 -10.50 21.27 18.85
C ASN A 425 -10.12 22.70 19.25
N GLN A 426 -8.82 23.02 19.34
CA GLN A 426 -8.30 24.36 19.64
C GLN A 426 -8.13 25.23 18.40
N LYS A 427 -8.20 24.66 17.18
CA LYS A 427 -8.25 25.46 15.98
C LYS A 427 -9.49 26.36 16.04
N GLU A 428 -9.29 27.67 16.24
CA GLU A 428 -10.36 28.61 15.95
C GLU A 428 -10.89 28.29 14.55
N LYS A 429 -12.21 28.17 14.43
CA LYS A 429 -12.93 27.94 13.14
C LYS A 429 -12.66 29.12 12.21
N LYS A 430 -11.41 29.25 11.78
CA LYS A 430 -10.97 30.20 10.76
C LYS A 430 -11.37 29.65 9.41
N ASP A 431 -12.31 30.28 8.80
CA ASP A 431 -12.90 30.05 7.48
C ASP A 431 -13.77 28.77 7.40
N GLN A 432 -15.07 28.96 7.28
CA GLN A 432 -16.02 27.94 6.83
C GLN A 432 -15.70 27.62 5.35
N VAL A 433 -14.72 26.76 5.14
CA VAL A 433 -14.44 26.16 3.84
C VAL A 433 -15.41 25.01 3.67
N VAL A 434 -16.00 24.88 2.49
CA VAL A 434 -16.81 23.68 2.15
C VAL A 434 -15.92 22.46 2.29
N THR A 435 -16.36 21.49 3.06
CA THR A 435 -15.62 20.25 3.33
C THR A 435 -15.80 19.23 2.20
N PHE A 436 -14.98 18.19 2.17
CA PHE A 436 -15.06 17.15 1.14
C PHE A 436 -16.42 16.43 1.16
N GLU A 437 -16.95 16.17 2.34
CA GLU A 437 -18.28 15.55 2.54
C GLU A 437 -19.40 16.41 1.97
N GLU A 438 -19.32 17.74 2.17
CA GLU A 438 -20.32 18.68 1.67
C GLU A 438 -20.32 18.80 0.14
N LEU A 439 -19.24 18.39 -0.55
CA LEU A 439 -19.22 18.36 -2.01
C LEU A 439 -20.19 17.30 -2.56
N GLY A 440 -20.51 16.27 -1.77
CA GLY A 440 -21.38 15.18 -2.19
C GLY A 440 -20.73 14.26 -3.23
N VAL A 441 -19.40 14.20 -3.26
CA VAL A 441 -18.64 13.28 -4.13
C VAL A 441 -18.83 11.86 -3.63
N ASP A 442 -19.21 10.95 -4.50
CA ASP A 442 -19.37 9.52 -4.25
C ASP A 442 -18.48 8.63 -5.11
N HIS A 443 -17.77 9.22 -6.07
CA HIS A 443 -16.71 8.52 -6.79
C HIS A 443 -15.51 9.44 -7.06
N LEU A 444 -14.32 8.96 -6.65
CA LEU A 444 -13.04 9.66 -6.76
C LEU A 444 -12.13 8.96 -7.77
N TYR A 445 -11.77 9.65 -8.83
CA TYR A 445 -10.78 9.23 -9.82
C TYR A 445 -9.47 10.01 -9.60
N VAL A 446 -8.36 9.30 -9.42
CA VAL A 446 -7.05 9.92 -9.17
C VAL A 446 -6.06 9.47 -10.23
N ASP A 447 -5.67 10.39 -11.11
CA ASP A 447 -4.59 10.14 -12.05
C ASP A 447 -3.23 10.39 -11.40
N GLU A 448 -2.21 9.63 -11.82
CA GLU A 448 -0.86 9.65 -11.24
C GLU A 448 -0.87 9.46 -9.71
N ALA A 449 -1.65 8.47 -9.26
CA ALA A 449 -1.87 8.17 -7.84
C ALA A 449 -0.58 7.85 -7.07
N HIS A 450 0.52 7.49 -7.77
CA HIS A 450 1.84 7.34 -7.16
C HIS A 450 2.34 8.60 -6.43
N SER A 451 1.74 9.77 -6.71
CA SER A 451 2.00 11.01 -5.95
C SER A 451 1.68 10.91 -4.46
N TYR A 452 0.83 9.95 -4.06
CA TYR A 452 0.39 9.72 -2.68
C TYR A 452 1.04 8.49 -2.02
N LYS A 453 2.03 7.87 -2.65
CA LYS A 453 2.71 6.65 -2.18
C LYS A 453 3.47 6.80 -0.85
N ASN A 454 3.83 8.02 -0.45
CA ASN A 454 4.55 8.31 0.79
C ASN A 454 3.59 8.47 1.98
N ALA A 455 2.71 7.50 2.19
CA ALA A 455 1.89 7.44 3.39
C ALA A 455 2.73 6.99 4.58
N PHE A 456 2.43 7.57 5.75
CA PHE A 456 3.07 7.15 7.00
C PHE A 456 2.71 5.70 7.31
N LEU A 457 3.75 4.90 7.55
CA LEU A 457 3.62 3.52 7.98
C LEU A 457 4.03 3.39 9.44
N TYR A 458 3.08 3.03 10.30
CA TYR A 458 3.43 2.66 11.67
C TYR A 458 4.21 1.35 11.65
N THR A 459 5.47 1.41 12.04
CA THR A 459 6.36 0.24 12.05
C THR A 459 7.38 0.33 13.17
N LYS A 460 7.80 -0.82 13.67
CA LYS A 460 8.90 -0.97 14.64
C LYS A 460 10.26 -1.00 13.97
N MET A 461 10.30 -1.20 12.65
CA MET A 461 11.52 -1.14 11.86
C MET A 461 12.07 0.29 11.86
N ARG A 462 13.34 0.44 12.25
CA ARG A 462 14.01 1.75 12.32
C ARG A 462 15.19 1.80 11.35
N ASN A 463 15.37 2.93 10.69
CA ASN A 463 16.47 3.17 9.75
C ASN A 463 16.50 2.16 8.58
N VAL A 464 15.34 1.67 8.15
CA VAL A 464 15.18 0.81 6.98
C VAL A 464 14.82 1.68 5.79
N ALA A 465 15.63 1.60 4.74
CA ALA A 465 15.39 2.36 3.51
C ALA A 465 14.16 1.80 2.77
N GLY A 466 13.38 2.70 2.17
CA GLY A 466 12.16 2.36 1.44
C GLY A 466 10.90 2.37 2.31
N ILE A 467 11.02 2.62 3.62
CA ILE A 467 9.88 2.79 4.53
C ILE A 467 9.75 4.28 4.87
N ALA A 468 8.59 4.87 4.54
CA ALA A 468 8.29 6.26 4.87
C ALA A 468 8.10 6.41 6.39
N GLN A 469 9.00 7.14 7.04
CA GLN A 469 8.93 7.41 8.48
C GLN A 469 8.31 8.78 8.81
N ASN A 470 8.17 9.65 7.81
CA ASN A 470 7.54 10.95 7.94
C ASN A 470 6.19 10.93 7.24
N GLU A 471 5.16 11.42 7.91
CA GLU A 471 3.83 11.54 7.34
C GLU A 471 3.80 12.71 6.34
N ALA A 472 3.58 12.40 5.06
CA ALA A 472 3.22 13.40 4.09
C ALA A 472 1.75 13.79 4.32
N GLN A 473 1.51 15.06 4.67
CA GLN A 473 0.16 15.58 4.99
C GLN A 473 -0.87 15.24 3.91
N LYS A 474 -0.47 15.32 2.63
CA LYS A 474 -1.31 14.98 1.49
C LYS A 474 -1.73 13.50 1.44
N SER A 475 -0.84 12.60 1.87
CA SER A 475 -1.13 11.15 1.87
C SER A 475 -2.05 10.77 3.02
N ALA A 476 -1.91 11.41 4.18
CA ALA A 476 -2.84 11.25 5.29
C ALA A 476 -4.24 11.79 4.96
N ASP A 477 -4.30 12.96 4.33
CA ASP A 477 -5.56 13.55 3.85
C ASP A 477 -6.25 12.66 2.80
N MET A 478 -5.50 12.14 1.83
CA MET A 478 -6.00 11.17 0.86
C MET A 478 -6.55 9.92 1.55
N PHE A 479 -5.83 9.37 2.53
CA PHE A 479 -6.29 8.19 3.25
C PHE A 479 -7.61 8.43 3.97
N ASN A 480 -7.77 9.56 4.64
CA ASN A 480 -9.02 9.90 5.32
C ASN A 480 -10.19 10.04 4.35
N LYS A 481 -9.96 10.65 3.17
CA LYS A 481 -10.98 10.77 2.11
C LYS A 481 -11.35 9.41 1.52
N CYS A 482 -10.38 8.52 1.33
CA CYS A 482 -10.63 7.14 0.90
C CYS A 482 -11.49 6.38 1.94
N GLN A 483 -11.17 6.51 3.24
CA GLN A 483 -11.97 5.86 4.29
C GLN A 483 -13.39 6.42 4.34
N TYR A 484 -13.58 7.72 4.14
CA TYR A 484 -14.91 8.31 4.03
C TYR A 484 -15.69 7.75 2.84
N LEU A 485 -15.06 7.65 1.66
CA LEU A 485 -15.69 7.09 0.47
C LEU A 485 -16.04 5.61 0.65
N ASP A 486 -15.15 4.82 1.24
CA ASP A 486 -15.42 3.41 1.56
C ASP A 486 -16.65 3.26 2.48
N GLU A 487 -16.78 4.15 3.46
CA GLU A 487 -17.91 4.15 4.39
C GLU A 487 -19.26 4.43 3.68
N ILE A 488 -19.29 5.36 2.72
CA ILE A 488 -20.55 5.72 2.02
C ILE A 488 -20.84 4.86 0.80
N THR A 489 -19.84 4.22 0.20
CA THR A 489 -19.99 3.44 -1.04
C THR A 489 -19.83 1.93 -0.84
N GLY A 490 -19.45 1.48 0.34
CA GLY A 490 -19.15 0.07 0.61
C GLY A 490 -17.89 -0.43 -0.12
N GLY A 491 -16.90 0.44 -0.35
CA GLY A 491 -15.62 0.09 -1.00
C GLY A 491 -15.65 0.10 -2.52
N LYS A 492 -16.54 0.89 -3.14
CA LYS A 492 -16.71 0.98 -4.62
C LYS A 492 -16.57 2.40 -5.16
N GLY A 493 -16.06 3.33 -4.38
CA GLY A 493 -16.04 4.77 -4.72
C GLY A 493 -14.68 5.30 -5.15
N ILE A 494 -13.66 4.47 -5.42
CA ILE A 494 -12.31 4.95 -5.67
C ILE A 494 -11.68 4.25 -6.88
N THR A 495 -11.21 5.04 -7.83
CA THR A 495 -10.38 4.57 -8.93
C THR A 495 -9.06 5.34 -8.95
N PHE A 496 -7.96 4.64 -8.77
CA PHE A 496 -6.61 5.17 -8.93
C PHE A 496 -6.02 4.74 -10.26
N ALA A 497 -5.21 5.59 -10.87
CA ALA A 497 -4.50 5.27 -12.09
C ALA A 497 -3.02 5.68 -12.00
N THR A 498 -2.12 4.81 -12.45
CA THR A 498 -0.69 5.12 -12.54
C THR A 498 0.03 4.15 -13.47
N GLY A 499 1.02 4.64 -14.22
CA GLY A 499 1.93 3.78 -14.98
C GLY A 499 3.04 3.14 -14.13
N THR A 500 3.23 3.62 -12.88
CA THR A 500 4.30 3.19 -11.98
C THR A 500 3.77 2.93 -10.57
N PRO A 501 2.98 1.86 -10.38
CA PRO A 501 2.37 1.56 -9.07
C PRO A 501 3.42 1.28 -7.98
N ILE A 502 4.56 0.73 -8.37
CA ILE A 502 5.72 0.48 -7.52
C ILE A 502 6.94 1.05 -8.23
N SER A 503 7.64 2.00 -7.61
CA SER A 503 8.82 2.63 -8.22
C SER A 503 10.09 2.53 -7.39
N ASN A 504 10.01 2.69 -6.06
CA ASN A 504 11.19 2.72 -5.19
C ASN A 504 11.22 1.56 -4.17
N SER A 505 10.07 1.10 -3.73
CA SER A 505 9.96 0.07 -2.70
C SER A 505 8.65 -0.68 -2.81
N MET A 506 8.68 -1.97 -2.52
CA MET A 506 7.47 -2.79 -2.43
C MET A 506 6.52 -2.35 -1.30
N THR A 507 6.97 -1.52 -0.37
CA THR A 507 6.08 -0.90 0.61
C THR A 507 5.01 -0.02 -0.03
N GLU A 508 5.26 0.48 -1.23
CA GLU A 508 4.29 1.24 -2.03
C GLU A 508 3.08 0.39 -2.42
N LEU A 509 3.27 -0.93 -2.61
CA LEU A 509 2.17 -1.88 -2.85
C LEU A 509 1.24 -1.93 -1.63
N TYR A 510 1.79 -2.07 -0.43
CA TYR A 510 0.99 -2.03 0.81
C TYR A 510 0.22 -0.70 0.95
N VAL A 511 0.85 0.42 0.60
CA VAL A 511 0.20 1.74 0.64
C VAL A 511 -1.00 1.77 -0.31
N MET A 512 -0.88 1.24 -1.53
CA MET A 512 -2.01 1.16 -2.47
C MET A 512 -3.12 0.24 -1.95
N GLN A 513 -2.76 -0.92 -1.41
CA GLN A 513 -3.73 -1.81 -0.76
C GLN A 513 -4.44 -1.13 0.42
N ARG A 514 -3.72 -0.34 1.20
CA ARG A 514 -4.28 0.40 2.34
C ARG A 514 -5.28 1.48 1.89
N TYR A 515 -5.08 2.11 0.75
CA TYR A 515 -6.05 3.06 0.19
C TYR A 515 -7.30 2.36 -0.33
N LEU A 516 -7.16 1.21 -0.99
CA LEU A 516 -8.20 0.63 -1.83
C LEU A 516 -8.88 -0.62 -1.23
N GLN A 517 -8.23 -1.31 -0.28
CA GLN A 517 -8.76 -2.54 0.34
C GLN A 517 -8.45 -2.63 1.84
N ASN A 518 -8.49 -1.51 2.56
CA ASN A 518 -8.11 -1.45 3.97
C ASN A 518 -8.90 -2.43 4.85
N SER A 519 -10.21 -2.55 4.66
CA SER A 519 -11.07 -3.47 5.43
C SER A 519 -10.68 -4.93 5.21
N LYS A 520 -10.33 -5.31 3.98
CA LYS A 520 -9.84 -6.67 3.67
C LYS A 520 -8.51 -6.96 4.37
N LEU A 521 -7.57 -6.01 4.34
CA LEU A 521 -6.31 -6.14 5.08
C LEU A 521 -6.54 -6.33 6.57
N GLN A 522 -7.46 -5.59 7.18
CA GLN A 522 -7.82 -5.74 8.59
C GLN A 522 -8.39 -7.12 8.89
N ASN A 523 -9.34 -7.60 8.08
CA ASN A 523 -9.96 -8.91 8.25
C ASN A 523 -8.96 -10.07 8.12
N MET A 524 -7.93 -9.90 7.29
CA MET A 524 -6.85 -10.87 7.13
C MET A 524 -5.76 -10.75 8.23
N GLY A 525 -5.88 -9.78 9.16
CA GLY A 525 -4.87 -9.50 10.18
C GLY A 525 -3.60 -8.86 9.62
N LEU A 526 -3.68 -8.25 8.44
CA LEU A 526 -2.60 -7.55 7.72
C LEU A 526 -2.75 -6.03 7.76
N GLY A 527 -3.66 -5.51 8.57
CA GLY A 527 -3.94 -4.07 8.69
C GLY A 527 -2.76 -3.25 9.23
N LEU A 528 -1.88 -3.87 10.02
CA LEU A 528 -0.62 -3.27 10.45
C LEU A 528 0.48 -3.59 9.45
N PHE A 529 1.31 -2.60 9.11
CA PHE A 529 2.41 -2.79 8.17
C PHE A 529 3.37 -3.91 8.60
N ASP A 530 3.70 -4.01 9.89
CA ASP A 530 4.60 -5.05 10.39
C ASP A 530 4.02 -6.46 10.23
N SER A 531 2.70 -6.63 10.34
CA SER A 531 2.02 -7.90 10.09
C SER A 531 2.09 -8.30 8.61
N TRP A 532 1.84 -7.36 7.71
CA TRP A 532 2.01 -7.57 6.28
C TRP A 532 3.47 -7.85 5.92
N ALA A 533 4.40 -7.06 6.48
CA ALA A 533 5.83 -7.19 6.21
C ALA A 533 6.39 -8.54 6.70
N SER A 534 5.96 -9.04 7.85
CA SER A 534 6.40 -10.33 8.40
C SER A 534 5.89 -11.53 7.59
N THR A 535 4.80 -11.36 6.85
CA THR A 535 4.21 -12.41 6.01
C THR A 535 4.84 -12.44 4.61
N PHE A 536 5.15 -11.28 4.04
CA PHE A 536 5.51 -11.15 2.63
C PHE A 536 6.93 -10.65 2.37
N GLY A 537 7.68 -10.23 3.38
CA GLY A 537 8.99 -9.67 3.12
C GLY A 537 9.98 -9.74 4.27
N GLU A 538 11.20 -9.31 3.98
CA GLU A 538 12.32 -9.30 4.93
C GLU A 538 13.20 -8.07 4.75
N VAL A 539 13.73 -7.58 5.86
CA VAL A 539 14.78 -6.56 5.87
C VAL A 539 16.13 -7.22 5.58
N VAL A 540 16.83 -6.72 4.60
CA VAL A 540 18.19 -7.16 4.24
C VAL A 540 19.16 -6.03 4.51
N THR A 541 20.23 -6.32 5.23
CA THR A 541 21.32 -5.38 5.47
C THR A 541 22.47 -5.69 4.53
N SER A 542 22.86 -4.73 3.70
CA SER A 542 23.99 -4.80 2.77
C SER A 542 25.06 -3.78 3.13
N ILE A 543 26.30 -4.10 2.80
CA ILE A 543 27.41 -3.16 2.90
C ILE A 543 27.52 -2.42 1.56
N GLU A 544 27.30 -1.11 1.60
CA GLU A 544 27.33 -0.25 0.41
C GLU A 544 28.46 0.77 0.52
N LEU A 545 28.99 1.21 -0.62
CA LEU A 545 29.90 2.36 -0.68
C LEU A 545 29.13 3.59 -0.16
N ALA A 546 29.77 4.36 0.70
CA ALA A 546 29.19 5.60 1.20
C ALA A 546 28.99 6.60 0.04
N PRO A 547 27.94 7.44 0.04
CA PRO A 547 27.63 8.37 -1.05
C PRO A 547 28.77 9.31 -1.41
N GLU A 548 29.59 9.64 -0.42
CA GLU A 548 30.81 10.47 -0.56
C GLU A 548 32.00 9.75 -1.21
N GLY A 549 31.83 8.44 -1.54
CA GLY A 549 32.90 7.64 -2.15
C GLY A 549 34.02 7.20 -1.22
N THR A 550 33.97 7.58 0.05
CA THR A 550 34.98 7.28 1.07
C THR A 550 34.42 6.29 2.10
N GLY A 551 34.84 5.02 2.01
CA GLY A 551 34.47 3.99 2.97
C GLY A 551 33.14 3.28 2.69
N TYR A 552 32.80 2.33 3.57
CA TYR A 552 31.60 1.49 3.48
C TYR A 552 30.66 1.73 4.65
N ARG A 553 29.34 1.66 4.39
CA ARG A 553 28.31 1.72 5.41
C ARG A 553 27.35 0.53 5.29
N ALA A 554 26.88 0.04 6.43
CA ALA A 554 25.78 -0.91 6.46
C ALA A 554 24.45 -0.18 6.24
N LYS A 555 23.65 -0.63 5.29
CA LYS A 555 22.33 -0.08 4.98
C LYS A 555 21.29 -1.20 4.95
N SER A 556 20.28 -1.07 5.79
CA SER A 556 19.14 -1.99 5.83
C SER A 556 18.05 -1.51 4.87
N ARG A 557 17.50 -2.45 4.09
CA ARG A 557 16.39 -2.21 3.16
C ARG A 557 15.35 -3.31 3.30
N PHE A 558 14.08 -2.98 3.16
CA PHE A 558 13.02 -3.95 2.97
C PHE A 558 13.04 -4.40 1.51
N ALA A 559 13.70 -5.53 1.21
CA ALA A 559 14.14 -5.83 -0.16
C ALA A 559 13.91 -7.28 -0.62
N ARG A 560 13.63 -8.23 0.27
CA ARG A 560 13.26 -9.58 -0.13
C ARG A 560 11.79 -9.82 0.10
N PHE A 561 11.16 -10.52 -0.86
CA PHE A 561 9.72 -10.79 -0.83
C PHE A 561 9.46 -12.27 -1.00
N TYR A 562 8.47 -12.76 -0.27
CA TYR A 562 8.08 -14.15 -0.16
C TYR A 562 6.58 -14.28 -0.36
N ASN A 563 6.11 -15.50 -0.63
CA ASN A 563 4.68 -15.77 -0.81
C ASN A 563 4.05 -14.80 -1.84
N ILE A 564 4.82 -14.51 -2.89
CA ILE A 564 4.45 -13.53 -3.92
C ILE A 564 3.15 -13.91 -4.65
N PRO A 565 2.88 -15.19 -4.98
CA PRO A 565 1.62 -15.57 -5.64
C PRO A 565 0.39 -15.15 -4.82
N GLU A 566 0.38 -15.40 -3.51
CA GLU A 566 -0.73 -15.06 -2.62
C GLU A 566 -0.87 -13.53 -2.48
N LEU A 567 0.25 -12.84 -2.31
CA LEU A 567 0.29 -11.38 -2.29
C LEU A 567 -0.27 -10.78 -3.59
N MET A 568 0.13 -11.33 -4.74
CA MET A 568 -0.34 -10.86 -6.04
C MET A 568 -1.80 -11.20 -6.29
N ASN A 569 -2.30 -12.35 -5.83
CA ASN A 569 -3.72 -12.66 -5.93
C ASN A 569 -4.57 -11.68 -5.13
N MET A 570 -4.14 -11.36 -3.91
CA MET A 570 -4.78 -10.33 -3.09
C MET A 570 -4.72 -8.93 -3.74
N PHE A 571 -3.59 -8.57 -4.33
CA PHE A 571 -3.42 -7.28 -4.99
C PHE A 571 -4.23 -7.17 -6.28
N LYS A 572 -4.35 -8.25 -7.06
CA LYS A 572 -5.15 -8.30 -8.30
C LYS A 572 -6.66 -8.18 -8.07
N GLU A 573 -7.15 -8.32 -6.84
CA GLU A 573 -8.56 -8.00 -6.56
C GLU A 573 -8.87 -6.52 -6.80
N ILE A 574 -7.88 -5.63 -6.55
CA ILE A 574 -8.03 -4.19 -6.75
C ILE A 574 -7.23 -3.66 -7.93
N ALA A 575 -6.25 -4.38 -8.45
CA ALA A 575 -5.33 -3.90 -9.48
C ALA A 575 -5.57 -4.58 -10.82
N ASP A 576 -5.98 -3.79 -11.81
CA ASP A 576 -5.88 -4.16 -13.21
C ASP A 576 -4.48 -3.81 -13.71
N ILE A 577 -3.69 -4.84 -14.05
CA ILE A 577 -2.28 -4.69 -14.41
C ILE A 577 -2.11 -4.99 -15.89
N LYS A 578 -1.62 -4.00 -16.66
CA LYS A 578 -1.30 -4.15 -18.08
C LYS A 578 0.09 -3.61 -18.37
N THR A 579 0.97 -4.52 -18.79
CA THR A 579 2.34 -4.20 -19.22
C THR A 579 2.42 -3.93 -20.72
N SER A 580 3.51 -3.32 -21.17
CA SER A 580 3.75 -3.04 -22.60
C SER A 580 3.71 -4.30 -23.46
N ASP A 581 4.27 -5.40 -22.97
CA ASP A 581 4.31 -6.68 -23.68
C ASP A 581 2.91 -7.28 -23.89
N GLN A 582 2.02 -7.09 -22.93
CA GLN A 582 0.62 -7.55 -23.01
C GLN A 582 -0.22 -6.73 -24.00
N LEU A 583 0.05 -5.43 -24.10
CA LEU A 583 -0.76 -4.51 -24.90
C LEU A 583 -0.29 -4.36 -26.34
N LYS A 584 0.96 -4.75 -26.66
CA LYS A 584 1.57 -4.59 -27.98
C LYS A 584 1.32 -3.18 -28.54
N LEU A 585 1.58 -2.17 -27.73
CA LEU A 585 1.38 -0.78 -28.12
C LEU A 585 2.27 -0.43 -29.32
N PRO A 586 1.79 0.40 -30.26
CA PRO A 586 2.62 0.88 -31.36
C PRO A 586 3.65 1.88 -30.82
N VAL A 587 4.76 1.37 -30.34
CA VAL A 587 5.92 2.18 -29.91
C VAL A 587 6.90 2.26 -31.06
N PRO A 588 7.45 3.43 -31.39
CA PRO A 588 8.52 3.53 -32.36
C PRO A 588 9.75 2.78 -31.89
N GLU A 589 10.51 2.23 -32.84
CA GLU A 589 11.83 1.68 -32.54
C GLU A 589 12.75 2.80 -32.04
N ALA A 590 13.47 2.51 -30.94
CA ALA A 590 14.38 3.47 -30.32
C ALA A 590 15.82 3.10 -30.59
N GLU A 591 16.59 4.04 -31.10
CA GLU A 591 18.04 3.96 -31.17
C GLU A 591 18.64 4.64 -29.94
N TYR A 592 19.56 3.94 -29.29
CA TYR A 592 20.21 4.43 -28.06
C TYR A 592 21.66 4.82 -28.33
N GLU A 593 21.94 6.12 -28.23
CA GLU A 593 23.29 6.66 -28.31
C GLU A 593 23.76 7.15 -26.93
N THR A 594 24.93 6.72 -26.45
CA THR A 594 25.50 7.18 -25.22
C THR A 594 26.60 8.19 -25.47
N VAL A 595 26.34 9.46 -25.13
CA VAL A 595 27.34 10.53 -25.23
C VAL A 595 28.00 10.72 -23.88
N VAL A 596 29.32 10.45 -23.81
CA VAL A 596 30.13 10.59 -22.59
C VAL A 596 30.90 11.89 -22.63
N LEU A 597 30.66 12.74 -21.61
CA LEU A 597 31.34 14.04 -21.49
C LEU A 597 32.37 14.01 -20.36
N LYS A 598 33.48 14.74 -20.53
CA LYS A 598 34.52 14.83 -19.52
C LYS A 598 34.30 16.03 -18.61
N PRO A 599 34.54 15.89 -17.28
CA PRO A 599 34.44 17.01 -16.36
C PRO A 599 35.56 18.03 -16.60
N THR A 600 35.24 19.31 -16.41
CA THR A 600 36.24 20.39 -16.38
C THR A 600 37.06 20.35 -15.09
N GLU A 601 38.22 21.04 -15.04
CA GLU A 601 38.97 21.16 -13.79
C GLU A 601 38.17 21.88 -12.69
N GLN A 602 37.40 22.93 -13.04
CA GLN A 602 36.51 23.59 -12.10
C GLN A 602 35.42 22.64 -11.52
N GLN A 603 34.88 21.78 -12.36
CA GLN A 603 33.92 20.76 -11.88
C GLN A 603 34.58 19.79 -10.89
N LYS A 604 35.81 19.37 -11.12
CA LYS A 604 36.56 18.50 -10.20
C LYS A 604 36.79 19.18 -8.85
N GLU A 605 37.25 20.42 -8.84
CA GLU A 605 37.48 21.21 -7.64
C GLU A 605 36.18 21.38 -6.81
N ILE A 606 35.08 21.64 -7.50
CA ILE A 606 33.76 21.75 -6.81
C ILE A 606 33.32 20.41 -6.23
N VAL A 607 33.57 19.28 -6.95
CA VAL A 607 33.28 17.94 -6.42
C VAL A 607 34.05 17.64 -5.15
N GLU A 608 35.34 18.01 -5.09
CA GLU A 608 36.17 17.90 -3.87
C GLU A 608 35.56 18.71 -2.71
N SER A 609 35.19 19.97 -2.98
CA SER A 609 34.46 20.82 -2.00
C SER A 609 33.15 20.20 -1.53
N LEU A 610 32.38 19.57 -2.42
CA LEU A 610 31.15 18.86 -2.02
C LEU A 610 31.46 17.65 -1.09
N GLY A 611 32.59 16.96 -1.32
CA GLY A 611 33.08 15.90 -0.45
C GLY A 611 33.43 16.41 0.96
N GLU A 612 34.17 17.51 1.04
CA GLU A 612 34.51 18.15 2.32
C GLU A 612 33.24 18.60 3.09
N ARG A 613 32.29 19.23 2.41
CA ARG A 613 31.01 19.60 3.00
C ARG A 613 30.24 18.39 3.55
N ALA A 614 30.23 17.28 2.82
CA ALA A 614 29.59 16.04 3.24
C ALA A 614 30.22 15.46 4.52
N GLU A 615 31.54 15.56 4.68
CA GLU A 615 32.23 15.14 5.90
C GLU A 615 31.89 16.03 7.10
N VAL A 616 31.80 17.35 6.90
CA VAL A 616 31.41 18.30 7.94
C VAL A 616 29.97 18.04 8.39
N VAL A 617 29.03 17.81 7.47
CA VAL A 617 27.65 17.44 7.79
C VAL A 617 27.59 16.13 8.56
N ARG A 618 28.40 15.13 8.19
CA ARG A 618 28.45 13.82 8.83
C ARG A 618 29.01 13.87 10.25
N SER A 619 30.00 14.72 10.48
CA SER A 619 30.58 14.93 11.83
C SER A 619 29.68 15.76 12.76
N GLY A 620 28.57 16.31 12.24
CA GLY A 620 27.71 17.22 13.00
C GLY A 620 28.29 18.64 13.17
N GLY A 621 29.29 18.99 12.37
CA GLY A 621 29.98 20.28 12.45
C GLY A 621 29.22 21.47 11.88
N VAL A 622 28.03 21.25 11.32
CA VAL A 622 27.17 22.31 10.74
C VAL A 622 25.69 22.03 11.05
N ASP A 623 24.93 23.10 11.27
CA ASP A 623 23.48 23.00 11.46
C ASP A 623 22.78 22.58 10.17
N ALA A 624 21.80 21.68 10.26
CA ALA A 624 21.09 21.13 9.11
C ALA A 624 20.31 22.20 8.31
N SER A 625 20.00 23.36 8.88
CA SER A 625 19.39 24.49 8.19
C SER A 625 20.39 25.26 7.32
N VAL A 626 21.67 25.21 7.66
CA VAL A 626 22.77 25.88 6.91
C VAL A 626 23.24 25.00 5.78
N ASP A 627 23.60 23.73 6.06
CA ASP A 627 24.01 22.75 5.05
C ASP A 627 23.57 21.33 5.46
N ASN A 628 23.26 20.50 4.45
CA ASN A 628 22.79 19.14 4.65
C ASN A 628 23.01 18.31 3.39
N MET A 629 22.94 16.97 3.54
CA MET A 629 23.17 16.05 2.41
C MET A 629 22.23 16.26 1.22
N LEU A 630 20.98 16.74 1.44
CA LEU A 630 20.05 17.02 0.35
C LEU A 630 20.53 18.21 -0.49
N LYS A 631 21.00 19.28 0.16
CA LYS A 631 21.56 20.46 -0.50
C LYS A 631 22.82 20.09 -1.28
N ILE A 632 23.75 19.36 -0.66
CA ILE A 632 24.99 18.89 -1.30
C ILE A 632 24.70 18.02 -2.53
N THR A 633 23.75 17.07 -2.41
CA THR A 633 23.33 16.22 -3.53
C THR A 633 22.68 17.03 -4.66
N ASN A 634 21.90 18.06 -4.33
CA ASN A 634 21.29 18.95 -5.31
C ASN A 634 22.34 19.79 -6.03
N ASP A 635 23.32 20.33 -5.31
CA ASP A 635 24.45 21.06 -5.89
C ASP A 635 25.27 20.16 -6.82
N GLY A 636 25.53 18.90 -6.44
CA GLY A 636 26.18 17.91 -7.28
C GLY A 636 25.40 17.60 -8.56
N ARG A 637 24.06 17.50 -8.48
CA ARG A 637 23.22 17.31 -9.68
C ARG A 637 23.28 18.52 -10.62
N LYS A 638 23.19 19.73 -10.08
CA LYS A 638 23.34 20.97 -10.84
C LYS A 638 24.70 21.04 -11.53
N LEU A 639 25.78 20.77 -10.79
CA LEU A 639 27.14 20.74 -11.31
C LEU A 639 27.32 19.75 -12.45
N ALA A 640 26.68 18.58 -12.33
CA ALA A 640 26.74 17.55 -13.38
C ALA A 640 26.02 17.95 -14.67
N LEU A 641 25.08 18.89 -14.61
CA LEU A 641 24.38 19.43 -15.77
C LEU A 641 25.17 20.59 -16.42
N ASP A 642 25.45 21.61 -15.62
CA ASP A 642 26.22 22.78 -16.01
C ASP A 642 26.80 23.46 -14.75
N GLN A 643 28.07 23.78 -14.75
CA GLN A 643 28.77 24.39 -13.61
C GLN A 643 28.16 25.76 -13.19
N ARG A 644 27.58 26.51 -14.13
CA ARG A 644 26.94 27.80 -13.88
C ARG A 644 25.67 27.71 -13.04
N LEU A 645 25.04 26.52 -12.97
CA LEU A 645 23.89 26.28 -12.08
C LEU A 645 24.28 26.27 -10.58
N VAL A 646 25.56 26.09 -10.28
CA VAL A 646 26.12 26.15 -8.92
C VAL A 646 26.68 27.55 -8.65
N ASN A 647 27.39 28.11 -9.62
CA ASN A 647 27.96 29.45 -9.52
C ASN A 647 27.91 30.13 -10.90
N GLU A 648 27.07 31.15 -11.03
CA GLU A 648 26.83 31.90 -12.27
C GLU A 648 28.08 32.64 -12.81
N LEU A 649 29.10 32.84 -11.96
CA LEU A 649 30.34 33.49 -12.34
C LEU A 649 31.34 32.54 -13.04
N LEU A 650 31.07 31.26 -13.08
CA LEU A 650 31.92 30.30 -13.78
C LEU A 650 31.78 30.45 -15.29
N PRO A 651 32.85 30.14 -16.05
CA PRO A 651 32.84 30.26 -17.50
C PRO A 651 31.85 29.28 -18.14
N ASP A 652 31.34 29.63 -19.32
CA ASP A 652 30.55 28.73 -20.13
C ASP A 652 31.39 27.52 -20.54
N ASN A 653 30.75 26.33 -20.46
CA ASN A 653 31.35 25.10 -20.94
C ASN A 653 30.51 24.55 -22.11
N PRO A 654 30.99 24.67 -23.36
CA PRO A 654 30.27 24.12 -24.52
C PRO A 654 30.16 22.60 -24.53
N GLU A 655 30.97 21.91 -23.73
CA GLU A 655 30.85 20.47 -23.48
C GLU A 655 30.04 20.14 -22.24
N SER A 656 29.25 21.10 -21.68
CA SER A 656 28.31 20.79 -20.60
C SER A 656 27.17 19.89 -21.09
N LYS A 657 26.59 19.09 -20.22
CA LYS A 657 25.47 18.22 -20.61
C LYS A 657 24.31 19.00 -21.23
N ILE A 658 24.04 20.21 -20.73
CA ILE A 658 23.00 21.08 -21.26
C ILE A 658 23.34 21.55 -22.66
N ALA A 659 24.59 22.02 -22.90
CA ALA A 659 25.02 22.49 -24.19
C ALA A 659 24.98 21.40 -25.25
N VAL A 660 25.56 20.24 -24.96
CA VAL A 660 25.60 19.10 -25.89
C VAL A 660 24.21 18.54 -26.15
N CYS A 661 23.34 18.50 -25.12
CA CYS A 661 21.94 18.09 -25.29
C CYS A 661 21.19 19.06 -26.24
N ALA A 662 21.42 20.37 -26.09
CA ALA A 662 20.81 21.38 -26.95
C ALA A 662 21.31 21.26 -28.41
N GLU A 663 22.62 21.04 -28.59
CA GLU A 663 23.21 20.83 -29.90
C GLU A 663 22.66 19.58 -30.60
N LYS A 664 22.63 18.44 -29.91
CA LYS A 664 22.03 17.19 -30.41
C LYS A 664 20.54 17.34 -30.74
N SER A 665 19.80 18.02 -29.90
CA SER A 665 18.38 18.31 -30.16
C SER A 665 18.19 19.18 -31.40
N TYR A 666 19.08 20.15 -31.61
CA TYR A 666 19.07 21.01 -32.80
C TYR A 666 19.42 20.24 -34.07
N GLU A 667 20.46 19.36 -34.01
CA GLU A 667 20.83 18.47 -35.11
C GLU A 667 19.64 17.60 -35.55
N ILE A 668 19.01 16.90 -34.60
CA ILE A 668 17.84 16.02 -34.86
C ILE A 668 16.64 16.82 -35.43
N TRP A 669 16.45 18.06 -34.94
CA TRP A 669 15.34 18.90 -35.44
C TRP A 669 15.61 19.40 -36.88
N LYS A 670 16.87 19.61 -37.23
CA LYS A 670 17.27 20.13 -38.54
C LYS A 670 17.21 19.05 -39.65
N ASP A 671 17.46 17.78 -39.29
CA ASP A 671 17.36 16.62 -40.20
C ASP A 671 15.86 16.25 -40.40
#